data_db8b34471f2f6026cf0caf4810b3b3a4
#
_entry.id   db8b34471f2f6026cf0caf4810b3b3a4
#
_cell.length_a   1.000
_cell.length_b   1.000
_cell.length_c   1.000
_cell.angle_alpha   90.00
_cell.angle_beta   90.00
_cell.angle_gamma   90.00
#
_symmetry.space_group_name_H-M   'P 1'
#
loop_
_entity.id
_entity.type
_entity.pdbx_description
1 polymer ?
#
loop_
_entity_poly.entity_id
_entity_poly.type
_entity_poly.pdbx_seq_one_letter_code
_entity_poly.pdbx_strand_id
1 'polypeptide(L)'
;MNTNFPSLRQLQVLFRQRCGAQVWAQGERLAQMDAVEGLSSSTDEIEFRVNTPAEVTDPTVILYPEDNEWECSCKLKTDCCAHVAACIIATLSANQRGAPLPKKEKRPTRLEYRFYRHGTMLTLTRNYIAATGQRQTLTRPIMSQIAARTFPLGYRPAQLDLNADLIIGRNIHPQKKLPADLLADLIAELGEVELVFLDDHPIAVSPEPVLPRIEVLATGDGGVELRLNPNPDLDEILAPGAGLCGNTIQPIGQRGICGDAMEKLPRRITYGRKDLAEFVADVLPQLERDNYVDIRTDILPPISRFVEPRLIMNMRQDGSTVTVLPEIVYGNPPHVKIKNGRMEYIDGSIPVRDIKAEKEMEATLRDDLNLVPGRKVLYNRRDASIFVEKAQEWSESTLDATQHAIRNAAPLVPRVEVNDDAFDIWFTLENMEDPTFNGRQANARNVLEAWGEGLNLAPLEGGGFAPIPQSWLDKHAALVLDLLDARRDEDKKVATAAVPMLARLCDDLDIEHQPCFSRLSPLIDNFNTITEAPLPGDLTATLRGYQKRGVDWLVFLRNASLGGVLADDMGLGKTIQALCAMTGKTLVICPTSVIHNWASEAATFRPGLKVCVFHGQNRTLDMSADLIITNYSLLRIERAALTSHEWDCVVLDESQNIKNPGSQAAKAAFRLKASFRLAMSGTPVENRLEELWSVFNFTNPGLLGNYRKFQKRFSIPIGLGDQIATASLRQKIKPFVLRRRKDEVELELPSRTNLLLYCELNESERNIYDAVRAATSSSIVKSLEAGGSIMAALEQLLRLRQAACHPSLVPGHEAATSSKIDLLMQEITATIANGHKALIFSQWTGFLDLVEPHLRQSNITFVRLDGSTRDRAGVVETFQGDDGPPVMLISLKAGGTGLNLTAADHVFLLDPWWNPAAEDQAADRTHRIGQDKPVFVYRIVASGTVEEKILGLQEKKRKLAEAAIGDAGQALSITREDLINLLR
;
A
#
# COMPACT_ATOMS: atom_id res chain seq x y z
N MET A 1 -18.99 -46.60 -48.92
CA MET A 1 -19.17 -45.45 -48.01
C MET A 1 -19.91 -44.36 -48.76
N ASN A 2 -20.94 -43.80 -48.16
CA ASN A 2 -21.60 -42.61 -48.66
C ASN A 2 -20.76 -41.42 -48.28
N THR A 3 -20.14 -40.73 -49.27
CA THR A 3 -19.20 -39.66 -49.07
C THR A 3 -19.78 -38.29 -49.42
N ASN A 4 -21.09 -38.21 -49.70
CA ASN A 4 -21.72 -37.01 -50.21
C ASN A 4 -22.21 -36.08 -49.08
N PHE A 5 -21.33 -35.33 -48.49
CA PHE A 5 -21.61 -34.32 -47.49
C PHE A 5 -21.45 -32.91 -48.08
N PRO A 6 -22.53 -32.13 -48.19
CA PRO A 6 -22.47 -30.75 -48.70
C PRO A 6 -21.51 -29.84 -47.93
N SER A 7 -21.37 -30.06 -46.62
CA SER A 7 -20.52 -29.31 -45.65
C SER A 7 -19.01 -29.57 -45.85
N LEU A 8 -18.59 -30.63 -46.54
CA LEU A 8 -17.17 -30.93 -46.77
C LEU A 8 -16.39 -29.82 -47.50
N ARG A 9 -17.03 -29.04 -48.34
CA ARG A 9 -16.39 -27.88 -48.99
C ARG A 9 -16.15 -26.74 -48.01
N GLN A 10 -17.06 -26.56 -47.07
CA GLN A 10 -16.87 -25.55 -46.00
C GLN A 10 -15.74 -25.98 -45.07
N LEU A 11 -15.70 -27.25 -44.68
CA LEU A 11 -14.62 -27.83 -43.89
C LEU A 11 -13.25 -27.66 -44.57
N GLN A 12 -13.18 -27.88 -45.90
CA GLN A 12 -11.97 -27.63 -46.69
C GLN A 12 -11.46 -26.19 -46.58
N VAL A 13 -12.35 -25.22 -46.74
CA VAL A 13 -11.99 -23.79 -46.68
C VAL A 13 -11.49 -23.44 -45.30
N LEU A 14 -12.19 -23.89 -44.28
CA LEU A 14 -11.86 -23.62 -42.89
C LEU A 14 -10.53 -24.27 -42.49
N PHE A 15 -10.28 -25.52 -42.90
CA PHE A 15 -9.01 -26.20 -42.65
C PHE A 15 -7.84 -25.48 -43.33
N ARG A 16 -7.98 -25.04 -44.58
CA ARG A 16 -6.95 -24.29 -45.30
C ARG A 16 -6.63 -22.93 -44.63
N GLN A 17 -7.65 -22.25 -44.09
CA GLN A 17 -7.46 -21.00 -43.38
C GLN A 17 -6.72 -21.18 -42.03
N ARG A 18 -7.07 -22.25 -41.30
CA ARG A 18 -6.45 -22.53 -39.99
C ARG A 18 -5.05 -23.12 -40.08
N CYS A 19 -4.78 -23.98 -41.06
CA CYS A 19 -3.60 -24.85 -41.05
C CYS A 19 -2.53 -24.50 -42.10
N GLY A 20 -2.78 -23.53 -42.93
CA GLY A 20 -1.81 -22.98 -43.87
C GLY A 20 -1.51 -23.88 -45.10
N ALA A 21 -0.89 -23.29 -46.13
CA ALA A 21 -0.64 -23.91 -47.43
C ALA A 21 0.33 -25.11 -47.39
N GLN A 22 1.28 -25.12 -46.48
CA GLN A 22 2.31 -26.17 -46.37
C GLN A 22 1.74 -27.51 -45.89
N VAL A 23 0.87 -27.48 -44.86
CA VAL A 23 0.18 -28.67 -44.35
C VAL A 23 -0.76 -29.24 -45.39
N TRP A 24 -1.45 -28.38 -46.13
CA TRP A 24 -2.32 -28.75 -47.19
C TRP A 24 -1.59 -29.47 -48.34
N ALA A 25 -0.44 -28.94 -48.80
CA ALA A 25 0.38 -29.53 -49.82
C ALA A 25 0.96 -30.91 -49.45
N GLN A 26 1.24 -31.14 -48.16
CA GLN A 26 1.64 -32.44 -47.64
C GLN A 26 0.45 -33.44 -47.71
N GLY A 27 -0.75 -32.98 -47.34
CA GLY A 27 -1.98 -33.77 -47.46
C GLY A 27 -2.32 -34.14 -48.90
N GLU A 28 -2.11 -33.25 -49.87
CA GLU A 28 -2.27 -33.53 -51.29
C GLU A 28 -1.37 -34.68 -51.75
N ARG A 29 -0.12 -34.70 -51.31
CA ARG A 29 0.81 -35.82 -51.64
C ARG A 29 0.34 -37.14 -51.08
N LEU A 30 -0.15 -37.17 -49.81
CA LEU A 30 -0.69 -38.38 -49.20
C LEU A 30 -1.95 -38.88 -49.94
N ALA A 31 -2.84 -38.01 -50.31
CA ALA A 31 -4.03 -38.35 -51.06
C ALA A 31 -3.70 -38.88 -52.49
N GLN A 32 -2.69 -38.30 -53.17
CA GLN A 32 -2.21 -38.79 -54.49
C GLN A 32 -1.53 -40.15 -54.42
N MET A 33 -1.01 -40.53 -53.25
CA MET A 33 -0.39 -41.84 -53.01
C MET A 33 -1.42 -42.92 -52.65
N ASP A 34 -2.73 -42.67 -52.80
CA ASP A 34 -3.80 -43.52 -52.31
C ASP A 34 -3.63 -44.02 -50.87
N ALA A 35 -3.09 -43.11 -50.02
CA ALA A 35 -2.77 -43.41 -48.62
C ALA A 35 -4.01 -43.45 -47.73
N VAL A 36 -5.17 -42.95 -48.15
CA VAL A 36 -6.37 -42.80 -47.34
C VAL A 36 -7.32 -44.01 -47.56
N GLU A 37 -7.62 -44.70 -46.49
CA GLU A 37 -8.58 -45.78 -46.41
C GLU A 37 -9.82 -45.37 -45.61
N GLY A 38 -11.01 -45.53 -46.13
CA GLY A 38 -12.25 -45.29 -45.43
C GLY A 38 -12.62 -46.47 -44.51
N LEU A 39 -12.86 -46.19 -43.21
CA LEU A 39 -13.22 -47.21 -42.23
C LEU A 39 -14.74 -47.28 -42.02
N SER A 40 -15.35 -46.18 -41.65
CA SER A 40 -16.79 -46.06 -41.39
C SER A 40 -17.33 -44.70 -41.83
N SER A 41 -18.63 -44.59 -42.08
CA SER A 41 -19.31 -43.31 -42.29
C SER A 41 -20.73 -43.39 -41.73
N SER A 42 -21.11 -42.39 -40.94
CA SER A 42 -22.46 -42.15 -40.43
C SER A 42 -23.04 -40.87 -41.04
N THR A 43 -24.16 -40.40 -40.52
CA THR A 43 -24.71 -39.09 -40.87
C THR A 43 -23.85 -37.93 -40.41
N ASP A 44 -23.13 -38.07 -39.30
CA ASP A 44 -22.49 -36.98 -38.60
C ASP A 44 -20.95 -37.03 -38.64
N GLU A 45 -20.39 -38.25 -38.90
CA GLU A 45 -18.93 -38.48 -38.89
C GLU A 45 -18.45 -39.41 -39.98
N ILE A 46 -17.20 -39.23 -40.42
CA ILE A 46 -16.51 -40.09 -41.37
C ILE A 46 -15.14 -40.46 -40.78
N GLU A 47 -14.89 -41.74 -40.62
CA GLU A 47 -13.65 -42.26 -40.06
C GLU A 47 -12.75 -42.83 -41.18
N PHE A 48 -11.46 -42.50 -41.06
CA PHE A 48 -10.44 -42.88 -42.00
C PHE A 48 -9.22 -43.45 -41.31
N ARG A 49 -8.49 -44.28 -42.05
CA ARG A 49 -7.11 -44.67 -41.73
C ARG A 49 -6.18 -44.11 -42.80
N VAL A 50 -5.09 -43.50 -42.41
CA VAL A 50 -4.14 -42.92 -43.36
C VAL A 50 -2.82 -43.69 -43.30
N ASN A 51 -2.54 -44.38 -44.41
CA ASN A 51 -1.32 -45.17 -44.57
C ASN A 51 -0.11 -44.27 -44.81
N THR A 52 0.70 -44.02 -43.79
CA THR A 52 1.90 -43.18 -43.93
C THR A 52 3.16 -44.02 -43.88
N PRO A 53 4.06 -43.91 -44.87
CA PRO A 53 5.32 -44.68 -44.87
C PRO A 53 6.28 -44.33 -43.72
N ALA A 54 6.03 -43.20 -43.01
CA ALA A 54 6.90 -42.65 -41.97
C ALA A 54 6.38 -42.92 -40.57
N GLU A 55 5.14 -43.34 -40.37
CA GLU A 55 4.56 -43.61 -39.07
C GLU A 55 4.35 -45.10 -38.83
N VAL A 56 4.50 -45.48 -37.62
CA VAL A 56 4.52 -46.88 -37.18
C VAL A 56 3.11 -47.47 -37.08
N THR A 57 2.18 -46.63 -36.67
CA THR A 57 0.75 -46.95 -36.71
C THR A 57 0.08 -45.98 -37.67
N ASP A 58 -0.76 -46.52 -38.52
CA ASP A 58 -1.55 -45.71 -39.42
C ASP A 58 -2.52 -44.85 -38.64
N PRO A 59 -2.37 -43.51 -38.64
CA PRO A 59 -3.24 -42.66 -37.87
C PRO A 59 -4.70 -42.75 -38.32
N THR A 60 -5.60 -42.75 -37.34
CA THR A 60 -7.03 -42.66 -37.57
C THR A 60 -7.42 -41.17 -37.59
N VAL A 61 -8.23 -40.80 -38.56
CA VAL A 61 -8.79 -39.47 -38.73
C VAL A 61 -10.30 -39.57 -38.71
N ILE A 62 -10.95 -38.75 -37.91
CA ILE A 62 -12.39 -38.59 -37.88
C ILE A 62 -12.71 -37.16 -38.34
N LEU A 63 -13.60 -37.06 -39.32
CA LEU A 63 -14.12 -35.78 -39.78
C LEU A 63 -15.58 -35.67 -39.38
N TYR A 64 -15.96 -34.51 -38.84
CA TYR A 64 -17.33 -34.11 -38.50
C TYR A 64 -17.75 -32.96 -39.44
N PRO A 65 -18.24 -33.28 -40.64
CA PRO A 65 -18.47 -32.28 -41.68
C PRO A 65 -19.53 -31.24 -41.34
N GLU A 66 -20.57 -31.62 -40.58
CA GLU A 66 -21.67 -30.69 -40.19
C GLU A 66 -21.23 -29.69 -39.12
N ASP A 67 -20.35 -30.11 -38.20
CA ASP A 67 -19.83 -29.25 -37.11
C ASP A 67 -18.58 -28.46 -37.53
N ASN A 68 -18.02 -28.76 -38.69
CA ASN A 68 -16.75 -28.21 -39.20
C ASN A 68 -15.56 -28.51 -38.27
N GLU A 69 -15.54 -29.72 -37.67
CA GLU A 69 -14.50 -30.21 -36.77
C GLU A 69 -13.82 -31.48 -37.32
N TRP A 70 -12.67 -31.83 -36.73
CA TRP A 70 -11.89 -33.00 -37.08
C TRP A 70 -10.99 -33.44 -35.93
N GLU A 71 -10.70 -34.74 -35.89
CA GLU A 71 -9.75 -35.37 -34.98
C GLU A 71 -8.73 -36.22 -35.69
N CYS A 72 -7.52 -36.33 -35.17
CA CYS A 72 -6.49 -37.22 -35.69
C CYS A 72 -5.67 -37.84 -34.58
N SER A 73 -5.47 -39.16 -34.61
CA SER A 73 -4.69 -39.90 -33.63
C SER A 73 -3.16 -39.79 -33.82
N CYS A 74 -2.66 -38.94 -34.71
CA CYS A 74 -1.23 -38.78 -34.96
C CYS A 74 -0.50 -38.11 -33.77
N LYS A 75 0.83 -38.31 -33.66
CA LYS A 75 1.66 -37.79 -32.55
C LYS A 75 1.83 -36.27 -32.54
N LEU A 76 1.42 -35.57 -33.60
CA LEU A 76 1.43 -34.09 -33.64
C LEU A 76 0.26 -33.59 -32.81
N LYS A 77 0.53 -33.02 -31.64
CA LYS A 77 -0.48 -32.40 -30.76
C LYS A 77 -1.02 -31.06 -31.31
N THR A 78 -1.15 -30.93 -32.60
CA THR A 78 -1.67 -29.73 -33.26
C THR A 78 -2.93 -30.10 -34.02
N ASP A 79 -3.95 -29.27 -33.93
CA ASP A 79 -5.22 -29.45 -34.67
C ASP A 79 -5.04 -29.48 -36.21
N CYS A 80 -3.84 -29.24 -36.68
CA CYS A 80 -3.49 -29.10 -38.08
C CYS A 80 -2.43 -30.13 -38.49
N CYS A 81 -2.81 -31.23 -39.11
CA CYS A 81 -1.87 -32.21 -39.64
C CYS A 81 -2.18 -32.61 -41.09
N ALA A 82 -1.17 -33.12 -41.77
CA ALA A 82 -1.28 -33.54 -43.16
C ALA A 82 -2.27 -34.73 -43.38
N HIS A 83 -2.53 -35.53 -42.36
CA HIS A 83 -3.45 -36.66 -42.39
C HIS A 83 -4.90 -36.20 -42.56
N VAL A 84 -5.31 -35.19 -41.82
CA VAL A 84 -6.63 -34.56 -41.93
C VAL A 84 -6.81 -33.96 -43.32
N ALA A 85 -5.81 -33.21 -43.80
CA ALA A 85 -5.81 -32.66 -45.16
C ALA A 85 -5.98 -33.74 -46.21
N ALA A 86 -5.25 -34.86 -46.08
CA ALA A 86 -5.35 -35.99 -47.02
C ALA A 86 -6.75 -36.60 -47.05
N CYS A 87 -7.39 -36.77 -45.87
CA CYS A 87 -8.75 -37.32 -45.77
C CYS A 87 -9.79 -36.40 -46.40
N ILE A 88 -9.70 -35.09 -46.18
CA ILE A 88 -10.58 -34.10 -46.83
C ILE A 88 -10.42 -34.15 -48.35
N ILE A 89 -9.19 -34.20 -48.88
CA ILE A 89 -8.88 -34.22 -50.30
C ILE A 89 -9.34 -35.51 -50.92
N ALA A 90 -9.04 -36.65 -50.30
CA ALA A 90 -9.44 -37.97 -50.80
C ALA A 90 -10.97 -38.13 -50.91
N THR A 91 -11.69 -37.65 -49.90
CA THR A 91 -13.15 -37.67 -49.84
C THR A 91 -13.76 -36.77 -50.89
N LEU A 92 -13.27 -35.56 -51.06
CA LEU A 92 -13.72 -34.65 -52.12
C LEU A 92 -13.43 -35.20 -53.50
N SER A 93 -12.27 -35.83 -53.69
CA SER A 93 -11.90 -36.47 -54.96
C SER A 93 -12.75 -37.70 -55.21
N ALA A 94 -13.09 -38.54 -54.26
CA ALA A 94 -13.98 -39.68 -54.33
C ALA A 94 -15.41 -39.23 -54.73
N ASN A 95 -15.89 -38.15 -54.07
CA ASN A 95 -17.18 -37.54 -54.39
C ASN A 95 -17.26 -37.04 -55.85
N GLN A 96 -16.19 -36.40 -56.34
CA GLN A 96 -16.13 -35.91 -57.74
C GLN A 96 -16.09 -37.02 -58.74
N ARG A 97 -15.49 -38.18 -58.41
CA ARG A 97 -15.37 -39.35 -59.30
C ARG A 97 -16.52 -40.32 -59.17
N GLY A 98 -17.40 -40.16 -58.18
CA GLY A 98 -18.51 -41.11 -57.92
C GLY A 98 -18.04 -42.51 -57.50
N ALA A 99 -16.80 -42.63 -57.01
CA ALA A 99 -16.20 -43.91 -56.65
C ALA A 99 -15.93 -43.98 -55.13
N PRO A 100 -16.19 -45.16 -54.49
CA PRO A 100 -15.89 -45.31 -53.07
C PRO A 100 -14.37 -45.35 -52.82
N LEU A 101 -13.94 -44.98 -51.56
CA LEU A 101 -12.56 -45.13 -51.18
C LEU A 101 -12.12 -46.58 -51.05
N PRO A 102 -10.86 -46.95 -51.46
CA PRO A 102 -10.42 -48.35 -51.47
C PRO A 102 -10.29 -48.97 -50.09
N LYS A 103 -10.58 -50.29 -50.02
CA LYS A 103 -10.30 -51.14 -48.83
C LYS A 103 -9.22 -52.14 -49.22
N LYS A 104 -8.15 -52.23 -48.42
CA LYS A 104 -7.08 -53.24 -48.65
C LYS A 104 -7.16 -54.36 -47.61
N GLU A 105 -7.22 -55.60 -48.03
CA GLU A 105 -7.11 -56.80 -47.16
C GLU A 105 -5.65 -57.10 -46.83
N LYS A 106 -5.38 -57.31 -45.52
CA LYS A 106 -4.04 -57.59 -45.01
C LYS A 106 -3.89 -59.06 -44.59
N ARG A 107 -2.76 -59.67 -44.82
CA ARG A 107 -2.42 -60.99 -44.27
C ARG A 107 -1.82 -60.92 -42.88
N PRO A 108 -2.34 -61.68 -41.86
CA PRO A 108 -1.81 -61.65 -40.50
C PRO A 108 -0.42 -62.27 -40.38
N THR A 109 0.44 -61.76 -39.57
CA THR A 109 1.75 -62.32 -39.21
C THR A 109 1.59 -63.23 -38.00
N ARG A 110 2.27 -64.37 -37.96
CA ARG A 110 2.30 -65.28 -36.81
C ARG A 110 3.61 -65.05 -36.05
N LEU A 111 3.48 -64.55 -34.81
CA LEU A 111 4.58 -64.45 -33.87
C LEU A 111 4.45 -65.52 -32.78
N GLU A 112 5.60 -66.03 -32.30
CA GLU A 112 5.70 -67.02 -31.27
C GLU A 112 6.44 -66.41 -30.11
N TYR A 113 5.89 -66.55 -28.90
CA TYR A 113 6.44 -66.07 -27.65
C TYR A 113 6.90 -67.27 -26.80
N ARG A 114 8.18 -67.33 -26.42
CA ARG A 114 8.73 -68.41 -25.62
C ARG A 114 9.31 -67.86 -24.31
N PHE A 115 8.75 -68.31 -23.22
CA PHE A 115 9.25 -68.06 -21.87
C PHE A 115 10.13 -69.22 -21.41
N TYR A 116 11.26 -68.88 -20.82
CA TYR A 116 12.18 -69.87 -20.21
C TYR A 116 12.43 -69.52 -18.76
N ARG A 117 12.33 -70.50 -17.85
CA ARG A 117 12.61 -70.37 -16.45
C ARG A 117 14.11 -70.27 -16.20
N HIS A 118 14.51 -69.27 -15.40
CA HIS A 118 15.86 -69.13 -14.88
C HIS A 118 15.83 -68.78 -13.41
N GLY A 119 15.67 -69.76 -12.48
CA GLY A 119 15.45 -69.58 -11.07
C GLY A 119 14.14 -68.83 -10.80
N THR A 120 14.19 -67.68 -10.18
CA THR A 120 13.02 -66.80 -9.90
C THR A 120 12.74 -65.82 -11.03
N MET A 121 13.18 -66.12 -12.24
CA MET A 121 13.06 -65.21 -13.37
C MET A 121 12.55 -65.89 -14.63
N LEU A 122 11.84 -65.16 -15.45
CA LEU A 122 11.47 -65.55 -16.81
C LEU A 122 12.25 -64.72 -17.84
N THR A 123 12.81 -65.41 -18.82
CA THR A 123 13.36 -64.80 -20.02
C THR A 123 12.42 -65.03 -21.20
N LEU A 124 12.30 -64.05 -22.09
CA LEU A 124 11.39 -64.12 -23.25
C LEU A 124 12.19 -64.10 -24.52
N THR A 125 11.90 -65.10 -25.42
CA THR A 125 12.37 -65.09 -26.78
C THR A 125 11.18 -65.00 -27.70
N ARG A 126 11.29 -64.22 -28.74
CA ARG A 126 10.24 -64.04 -29.78
C ARG A 126 10.75 -64.50 -31.13
N ASN A 127 9.95 -65.30 -31.80
CA ASN A 127 10.25 -65.78 -33.15
C ASN A 127 9.17 -65.32 -34.12
N TYR A 128 9.60 -64.93 -35.30
CA TYR A 128 8.74 -64.70 -36.45
C TYR A 128 8.64 -65.97 -37.25
N ILE A 129 7.41 -66.39 -37.62
CA ILE A 129 7.19 -67.56 -38.48
C ILE A 129 6.93 -67.14 -39.90
N ALA A 130 7.86 -67.37 -40.76
CA ALA A 130 7.71 -67.07 -42.19
C ALA A 130 6.62 -67.97 -42.86
N ALA A 131 6.08 -67.56 -43.99
CA ALA A 131 5.11 -68.34 -44.72
C ALA A 131 5.62 -69.75 -45.17
N THR A 132 6.92 -69.98 -45.21
CA THR A 132 7.60 -71.21 -45.43
C THR A 132 7.64 -72.14 -44.19
N GLY A 133 7.19 -71.66 -42.99
CA GLY A 133 7.32 -72.36 -41.70
C GLY A 133 8.69 -72.17 -41.03
N GLN A 134 9.61 -71.45 -41.61
CA GLN A 134 10.94 -71.15 -41.02
C GLN A 134 10.80 -70.14 -39.89
N ARG A 135 11.43 -70.44 -38.71
CA ARG A 135 11.47 -69.56 -37.52
C ARG A 135 12.68 -68.63 -37.62
N GLN A 136 12.46 -67.37 -37.39
CA GLN A 136 13.52 -66.35 -37.26
C GLN A 136 13.40 -65.55 -35.95
N THR A 137 14.42 -65.56 -35.15
CA THR A 137 14.38 -64.86 -33.82
C THR A 137 14.41 -63.34 -33.99
N LEU A 138 13.50 -62.67 -33.35
CA LEU A 138 13.44 -61.21 -33.30
C LEU A 138 14.36 -60.67 -32.19
N THR A 139 15.48 -60.09 -32.59
CA THR A 139 16.48 -59.54 -31.67
C THR A 139 16.30 -58.09 -31.32
N ARG A 140 15.42 -57.36 -32.05
CA ARG A 140 15.12 -55.95 -31.84
C ARG A 140 13.60 -55.76 -31.73
N PRO A 141 13.13 -54.67 -31.14
CA PRO A 141 11.72 -54.32 -31.15
C PRO A 141 11.19 -54.27 -32.57
N ILE A 142 9.98 -54.74 -32.80
CA ILE A 142 9.30 -54.78 -34.11
C ILE A 142 9.22 -53.36 -34.67
N MET A 143 8.87 -52.40 -33.82
CA MET A 143 8.79 -51.01 -34.17
C MET A 143 10.12 -50.43 -34.69
N SER A 144 11.23 -50.80 -34.07
CA SER A 144 12.58 -50.41 -34.50
C SER A 144 12.94 -51.03 -35.84
N GLN A 145 12.55 -52.28 -36.10
CA GLN A 145 12.79 -52.96 -37.37
C GLN A 145 11.95 -52.42 -38.51
N ILE A 146 10.70 -52.03 -38.23
CA ILE A 146 9.84 -51.34 -39.19
C ILE A 146 10.44 -49.98 -39.57
N ALA A 147 10.85 -49.19 -38.55
CA ALA A 147 11.48 -47.88 -38.76
C ALA A 147 12.81 -47.98 -39.57
N ALA A 148 13.59 -49.04 -39.31
CA ALA A 148 14.83 -49.35 -40.03
C ALA A 148 14.64 -50.03 -41.37
N ARG A 149 13.40 -50.31 -41.80
CA ARG A 149 13.04 -51.09 -43.02
C ARG A 149 13.65 -52.46 -43.08
N THR A 150 13.95 -53.09 -41.96
CA THR A 150 14.53 -54.42 -41.84
C THR A 150 13.48 -55.49 -41.50
N PHE A 151 12.24 -55.09 -41.20
CA PHE A 151 11.14 -56.03 -40.99
C PHE A 151 10.66 -56.56 -42.35
N PRO A 152 10.28 -57.88 -42.47
CA PRO A 152 9.96 -58.46 -43.74
C PRO A 152 8.84 -57.74 -44.48
N LEU A 153 9.08 -57.42 -45.78
CA LEU A 153 8.14 -56.72 -46.64
C LEU A 153 6.87 -57.57 -46.93
N GLY A 154 5.70 -57.01 -46.72
CA GLY A 154 4.42 -57.66 -47.03
C GLY A 154 3.66 -58.23 -45.84
N TYR A 155 4.20 -58.08 -44.59
CA TYR A 155 3.52 -58.53 -43.37
C TYR A 155 3.32 -57.31 -42.41
N ARG A 156 2.14 -57.29 -41.79
CA ARG A 156 1.93 -56.34 -40.69
C ARG A 156 1.65 -57.08 -39.41
N PRO A 157 2.32 -56.75 -38.32
CA PRO A 157 2.05 -57.35 -37.00
C PRO A 157 0.60 -57.08 -36.57
N ALA A 158 0.01 -58.02 -35.84
CA ALA A 158 -1.29 -57.78 -35.20
C ALA A 158 -1.17 -56.65 -34.14
N GLN A 159 -2.29 -56.03 -33.79
CA GLN A 159 -2.25 -54.98 -32.79
C GLN A 159 -1.74 -55.48 -31.43
N LEU A 160 -2.11 -56.71 -31.06
CA LEU A 160 -1.60 -57.39 -29.84
C LEU A 160 -0.07 -57.52 -29.86
N ASP A 161 0.51 -57.89 -31.01
CA ASP A 161 1.97 -58.01 -31.15
C ASP A 161 2.67 -56.66 -31.04
N LEU A 162 2.04 -55.59 -31.50
CA LEU A 162 2.55 -54.21 -31.34
C LEU A 162 2.45 -53.74 -29.92
N ASN A 163 1.35 -54.05 -29.21
CA ASN A 163 1.18 -53.72 -27.81
C ASN A 163 2.24 -54.46 -26.96
N ALA A 164 2.40 -55.76 -27.17
CA ALA A 164 3.43 -56.56 -26.53
C ALA A 164 4.84 -56.01 -26.86
N ASP A 165 5.11 -55.57 -28.08
CA ASP A 165 6.37 -54.98 -28.50
C ASP A 165 6.63 -53.62 -27.82
N LEU A 166 5.62 -52.79 -27.59
CA LEU A 166 5.73 -51.54 -26.80
C LEU A 166 6.10 -51.80 -25.36
N ILE A 167 5.51 -52.83 -24.76
CA ILE A 167 5.85 -53.24 -23.38
C ILE A 167 7.30 -53.73 -23.31
N ILE A 168 7.70 -54.60 -24.25
CA ILE A 168 9.07 -55.13 -24.33
C ILE A 168 10.06 -54.06 -24.71
N GLY A 169 9.74 -53.12 -25.58
CA GLY A 169 10.61 -52.06 -26.08
C GLY A 169 10.98 -51.03 -25.05
N ARG A 170 10.22 -50.91 -23.96
CA ARG A 170 10.58 -50.10 -22.83
C ARG A 170 11.80 -50.63 -22.05
N ASN A 171 12.27 -51.92 -22.32
CA ASN A 171 13.41 -52.55 -21.73
C ASN A 171 14.33 -53.18 -22.79
N ILE A 172 15.31 -52.47 -23.24
CA ILE A 172 16.06 -52.64 -24.53
C ILE A 172 17.13 -53.79 -24.52
N HIS A 173 17.11 -54.77 -23.67
CA HIS A 173 18.12 -55.84 -23.81
C HIS A 173 17.46 -57.25 -23.89
N PRO A 174 17.77 -58.05 -24.95
CA PRO A 174 17.19 -59.37 -25.13
C PRO A 174 17.49 -60.40 -24.05
N GLN A 175 18.37 -60.08 -23.09
CA GLN A 175 18.75 -60.95 -21.97
C GLN A 175 18.49 -60.30 -20.60
N LYS A 176 17.80 -59.16 -20.51
CA LYS A 176 17.45 -58.50 -19.26
C LYS A 176 16.10 -58.95 -18.73
N LYS A 177 16.02 -59.11 -17.39
CA LYS A 177 14.80 -59.29 -16.63
C LYS A 177 13.75 -58.24 -17.02
N LEU A 178 12.54 -58.71 -17.33
CA LEU A 178 11.40 -57.82 -17.34
C LEU A 178 11.02 -57.47 -15.89
N PRO A 179 10.80 -56.17 -15.56
CA PRO A 179 10.20 -55.79 -14.29
C PRO A 179 8.85 -56.49 -14.10
N ALA A 180 8.48 -56.68 -12.82
CA ALA A 180 7.28 -57.43 -12.46
C ALA A 180 5.99 -56.82 -13.06
N ASP A 181 5.85 -55.51 -13.04
CA ASP A 181 4.77 -54.73 -13.59
C ASP A 181 4.69 -54.93 -15.12
N LEU A 182 5.82 -54.82 -15.81
CA LEU A 182 5.88 -55.01 -17.26
C LEU A 182 5.64 -56.42 -17.68
N LEU A 183 6.05 -57.42 -16.87
CA LEU A 183 5.80 -58.82 -17.12
C LEU A 183 4.32 -59.18 -16.93
N ALA A 184 3.68 -58.64 -15.91
CA ALA A 184 2.23 -58.79 -15.70
C ALA A 184 1.42 -58.18 -16.87
N ASP A 185 1.75 -56.95 -17.26
CA ASP A 185 1.12 -56.28 -18.40
C ASP A 185 1.34 -57.03 -19.68
N LEU A 186 2.52 -57.60 -19.90
CA LEU A 186 2.82 -58.41 -21.08
C LEU A 186 2.02 -59.74 -21.10
N ILE A 187 1.88 -60.41 -20.00
CA ILE A 187 1.09 -61.65 -19.90
C ILE A 187 -0.38 -61.33 -20.15
N ALA A 188 -0.92 -60.22 -19.63
CA ALA A 188 -2.27 -59.79 -19.89
C ALA A 188 -2.50 -59.54 -21.39
N GLU A 189 -1.56 -58.91 -22.09
CA GLU A 189 -1.68 -58.66 -23.52
C GLU A 189 -1.55 -59.95 -24.40
N LEU A 190 -0.86 -60.97 -23.92
CA LEU A 190 -0.65 -62.25 -24.60
C LEU A 190 -1.82 -63.23 -24.43
N GLY A 191 -2.87 -62.89 -23.66
CA GLY A 191 -3.99 -63.79 -23.36
C GLY A 191 -4.75 -64.29 -24.61
N GLU A 192 -4.74 -63.56 -25.70
CA GLU A 192 -5.35 -63.95 -26.96
C GLU A 192 -4.35 -64.50 -28.00
N VAL A 193 -3.08 -64.70 -27.63
CA VAL A 193 -2.03 -65.19 -28.55
C VAL A 193 -1.95 -66.70 -28.47
N GLU A 194 -2.19 -67.37 -29.61
CA GLU A 194 -2.21 -68.80 -29.69
C GLU A 194 -0.82 -69.51 -29.50
N LEU A 195 0.26 -68.81 -29.78
CA LEU A 195 1.62 -69.41 -29.84
C LEU A 195 2.50 -68.98 -28.70
N VAL A 196 2.13 -69.38 -27.49
CA VAL A 196 2.93 -69.14 -26.27
C VAL A 196 3.46 -70.43 -25.72
N PHE A 197 4.71 -70.45 -25.31
CA PHE A 197 5.42 -71.62 -24.79
C PHE A 197 6.14 -71.31 -23.48
N LEU A 198 6.16 -72.23 -22.53
CA LEU A 198 6.95 -72.21 -21.32
C LEU A 198 7.90 -73.43 -21.36
N ASP A 199 9.24 -73.21 -21.33
CA ASP A 199 10.27 -74.25 -21.42
C ASP A 199 10.01 -75.22 -22.58
N ASP A 200 9.70 -74.65 -23.77
CA ASP A 200 9.36 -75.35 -25.02
C ASP A 200 8.04 -76.13 -25.06
N HIS A 201 7.27 -76.14 -23.99
CA HIS A 201 5.92 -76.72 -23.93
C HIS A 201 4.84 -75.69 -24.19
N PRO A 202 3.82 -75.96 -25.00
CA PRO A 202 2.72 -75.05 -25.21
C PRO A 202 1.96 -74.86 -23.92
N ILE A 203 1.68 -73.55 -23.58
CA ILE A 203 1.01 -73.17 -22.37
C ILE A 203 -0.12 -72.18 -22.70
N ALA A 204 -1.23 -72.26 -21.97
CA ALA A 204 -2.29 -71.27 -22.04
C ALA A 204 -1.86 -69.99 -21.30
N VAL A 205 -2.40 -68.88 -21.74
CA VAL A 205 -2.26 -67.59 -21.09
C VAL A 205 -3.63 -67.04 -20.77
N SER A 206 -3.84 -66.57 -19.59
CA SER A 206 -5.05 -65.87 -19.20
C SER A 206 -4.73 -64.43 -18.84
N PRO A 207 -5.48 -63.46 -19.33
CA PRO A 207 -5.30 -62.05 -18.93
C PRO A 207 -5.81 -61.77 -17.51
N GLU A 208 -6.59 -62.67 -16.92
CA GLU A 208 -7.13 -62.47 -15.59
C GLU A 208 -6.06 -62.60 -14.53
N PRO A 209 -5.85 -61.58 -13.69
CA PRO A 209 -4.80 -61.64 -12.67
C PRO A 209 -5.15 -62.54 -11.49
N VAL A 210 -4.17 -63.27 -11.01
CA VAL A 210 -4.29 -64.00 -9.77
C VAL A 210 -4.22 -62.99 -8.62
N LEU A 211 -5.29 -62.92 -7.82
CA LEU A 211 -5.43 -61.95 -6.75
C LEU A 211 -5.26 -62.56 -5.38
N PRO A 212 -4.74 -61.86 -4.37
CA PRO A 212 -4.62 -62.34 -2.98
C PRO A 212 -6.02 -62.51 -2.34
N ARG A 213 -6.10 -63.39 -1.35
CA ARG A 213 -7.26 -63.50 -0.49
C ARG A 213 -7.16 -62.49 0.65
N ILE A 214 -8.16 -61.65 0.81
CA ILE A 214 -8.16 -60.57 1.78
C ILE A 214 -9.17 -60.88 2.89
N GLU A 215 -8.72 -60.85 4.16
CA GLU A 215 -9.60 -60.97 5.36
C GLU A 215 -9.59 -59.65 6.12
N VAL A 216 -10.72 -59.17 6.57
CA VAL A 216 -10.92 -57.95 7.40
C VAL A 216 -11.30 -58.40 8.82
N LEU A 217 -10.50 -58.09 9.82
CA LEU A 217 -10.67 -58.50 11.21
C LEU A 217 -10.70 -57.25 12.13
N ALA A 218 -11.44 -57.33 13.24
CA ALA A 218 -11.42 -56.27 14.27
C ALA A 218 -10.11 -56.23 15.02
N THR A 219 -9.63 -55.04 15.37
CA THR A 219 -8.53 -54.83 16.32
C THR A 219 -9.05 -54.42 17.70
N GLY A 220 -8.26 -54.66 18.77
CA GLY A 220 -8.70 -54.40 20.14
C GLY A 220 -8.85 -52.94 20.52
N ASP A 221 -8.38 -51.99 19.67
CA ASP A 221 -8.46 -50.52 19.80
C ASP A 221 -9.63 -49.92 19.00
N GLY A 222 -10.52 -50.79 18.46
CA GLY A 222 -11.69 -50.36 17.68
C GLY A 222 -11.36 -50.01 16.23
N GLY A 223 -10.22 -50.41 15.72
CA GLY A 223 -9.83 -50.33 14.31
C GLY A 223 -10.00 -51.68 13.60
N VAL A 224 -9.46 -51.81 12.37
CA VAL A 224 -9.48 -53.02 11.57
C VAL A 224 -8.08 -53.42 11.11
N GLU A 225 -7.87 -54.75 11.00
CA GLU A 225 -6.67 -55.37 10.43
C GLU A 225 -7.03 -56.04 9.12
N LEU A 226 -6.38 -55.65 8.04
CA LEU A 226 -6.40 -56.38 6.78
C LEU A 226 -5.34 -57.46 6.77
N ARG A 227 -5.73 -58.73 6.53
CA ARG A 227 -4.80 -59.83 6.27
C ARG A 227 -4.87 -60.20 4.81
N LEU A 228 -3.76 -60.07 4.16
CA LEU A 228 -3.59 -60.44 2.76
C LEU A 228 -2.86 -61.81 2.77
N ASN A 229 -3.51 -62.83 2.25
CA ASN A 229 -3.00 -64.17 2.13
C ASN A 229 -2.76 -64.55 0.66
N PRO A 230 -1.81 -65.46 0.32
CA PRO A 230 -1.64 -65.96 -1.05
C PRO A 230 -2.96 -66.60 -1.58
N ASN A 231 -3.18 -66.53 -2.86
CA ASN A 231 -4.29 -67.21 -3.50
C ASN A 231 -4.03 -68.75 -3.45
N PRO A 232 -5.02 -69.55 -3.01
CA PRO A 232 -4.85 -71.00 -2.93
C PRO A 232 -4.74 -71.69 -4.33
N ASP A 233 -5.17 -71.06 -5.40
CA ASP A 233 -5.13 -71.64 -6.76
C ASP A 233 -3.81 -71.35 -7.49
N LEU A 234 -2.88 -70.63 -6.82
CA LEU A 234 -1.56 -70.32 -7.36
C LEU A 234 -0.58 -71.49 -7.01
N ASP A 235 -0.21 -72.33 -8.01
CA ASP A 235 0.70 -73.44 -7.81
C ASP A 235 2.16 -72.98 -7.70
N GLU A 236 2.60 -72.09 -8.55
CA GLU A 236 3.98 -71.58 -8.59
C GLU A 236 4.04 -70.12 -9.02
N ILE A 237 4.95 -69.40 -8.39
CA ILE A 237 5.36 -68.05 -8.84
C ILE A 237 6.53 -68.21 -9.80
N LEU A 238 6.28 -68.08 -11.09
CA LEU A 238 7.28 -68.24 -12.13
C LEU A 238 8.31 -67.13 -12.16
N ALA A 239 7.84 -65.90 -11.92
CA ALA A 239 8.66 -64.75 -11.79
C ALA A 239 7.82 -63.65 -11.09
N PRO A 240 8.43 -62.54 -10.54
CA PRO A 240 7.65 -61.40 -10.11
C PRO A 240 6.76 -60.88 -11.25
N GLY A 241 5.44 -60.89 -11.03
CA GLY A 241 4.41 -60.51 -11.99
C GLY A 241 3.85 -61.65 -12.83
N ALA A 242 4.31 -62.89 -12.67
CA ALA A 242 3.82 -64.09 -13.42
C ALA A 242 3.61 -65.29 -12.50
N GLY A 243 2.45 -65.87 -12.47
CA GLY A 243 2.08 -67.09 -11.74
C GLY A 243 1.62 -68.18 -12.68
N LEU A 244 1.77 -69.42 -12.20
CA LEU A 244 1.25 -70.63 -12.81
C LEU A 244 0.06 -71.16 -12.00
N CYS A 245 -1.06 -71.30 -12.64
CA CYS A 245 -2.27 -71.91 -12.09
C CYS A 245 -2.68 -73.07 -12.99
N GLY A 246 -2.42 -74.31 -12.56
CA GLY A 246 -2.59 -75.48 -13.41
C GLY A 246 -1.67 -75.44 -14.63
N ASN A 247 -2.24 -75.32 -15.82
CA ASN A 247 -1.49 -75.20 -17.08
C ASN A 247 -1.66 -73.85 -17.76
N THR A 248 -1.85 -72.79 -16.96
CA THR A 248 -2.10 -71.41 -17.44
C THR A 248 -1.18 -70.44 -16.79
N ILE A 249 -0.47 -69.66 -17.60
CA ILE A 249 0.28 -68.50 -17.06
C ILE A 249 -0.69 -67.31 -16.87
N GLN A 250 -0.70 -66.75 -15.69
CA GLN A 250 -1.55 -65.58 -15.35
C GLN A 250 -0.70 -64.45 -14.82
N PRO A 251 -1.08 -63.19 -15.02
CA PRO A 251 -0.40 -62.09 -14.36
C PRO A 251 -0.69 -62.19 -12.84
N ILE A 252 0.30 -61.92 -12.06
CA ILE A 252 0.09 -61.71 -10.62
C ILE A 252 -0.33 -60.27 -10.44
N GLY A 253 -1.57 -60.09 -9.96
CA GLY A 253 -2.13 -58.74 -9.78
C GLY A 253 -1.39 -57.94 -8.71
N GLN A 254 -0.86 -56.79 -9.13
CA GLN A 254 -0.33 -55.76 -8.24
C GLN A 254 -1.31 -54.61 -8.07
N ARG A 255 -2.55 -54.76 -8.57
CA ARG A 255 -3.58 -53.71 -8.44
C ARG A 255 -4.20 -53.76 -7.08
N GLY A 256 -3.98 -52.73 -6.31
CA GLY A 256 -4.59 -52.52 -5.00
C GLY A 256 -3.66 -51.94 -3.97
N ILE A 257 -4.20 -51.73 -2.82
CA ILE A 257 -3.74 -51.02 -1.66
C ILE A 257 -2.31 -51.30 -1.21
N CYS A 258 -1.70 -52.36 -1.66
CA CYS A 258 -0.47 -52.88 -1.07
C CYS A 258 0.78 -52.68 -1.91
N GLY A 259 0.71 -52.51 -3.21
CA GLY A 259 1.89 -52.41 -4.11
C GLY A 259 2.93 -53.52 -3.87
N ASP A 260 2.57 -54.55 -3.13
CA ASP A 260 3.45 -55.62 -2.74
C ASP A 260 3.23 -56.84 -3.65
N ALA A 261 4.33 -57.41 -4.04
CA ALA A 261 4.31 -58.64 -4.80
C ALA A 261 3.77 -59.83 -3.98
N MET A 262 3.10 -60.79 -4.63
CA MET A 262 2.50 -61.98 -4.02
C MET A 262 3.49 -62.79 -3.21
N GLU A 263 4.80 -62.67 -3.57
CA GLU A 263 5.90 -63.32 -2.86
C GLU A 263 6.14 -62.80 -1.42
N LYS A 264 5.57 -61.64 -1.12
CA LYS A 264 5.70 -60.98 0.20
C LYS A 264 4.51 -61.26 1.09
N LEU A 265 3.57 -62.06 0.65
CA LEU A 265 2.44 -62.49 1.47
C LEU A 265 2.82 -63.69 2.39
N PRO A 266 2.19 -63.80 3.55
CA PRO A 266 1.07 -62.98 4.08
C PRO A 266 1.51 -61.62 4.66
N ARG A 267 0.67 -60.62 4.50
CA ARG A 267 0.87 -59.27 5.04
C ARG A 267 -0.31 -58.81 5.87
N ARG A 268 -0.03 -57.95 6.86
CA ARG A 268 -1.03 -57.34 7.71
C ARG A 268 -0.92 -55.81 7.60
N ILE A 269 -2.10 -55.15 7.48
CA ILE A 269 -2.20 -53.71 7.46
C ILE A 269 -3.29 -53.34 8.46
N THR A 270 -2.99 -52.41 9.38
CA THR A 270 -3.95 -51.96 10.41
C THR A 270 -4.42 -50.53 10.10
N TYR A 271 -5.72 -50.30 10.20
CA TYR A 271 -6.36 -49.02 10.17
C TYR A 271 -6.92 -48.68 11.54
N GLY A 272 -6.50 -47.60 12.12
CA GLY A 272 -7.00 -47.12 13.42
C GLY A 272 -8.45 -46.67 13.36
N ARG A 273 -9.08 -46.47 14.50
CA ARG A 273 -10.50 -46.04 14.57
C ARG A 273 -10.75 -44.76 13.73
N LYS A 274 -9.83 -43.81 13.72
CA LYS A 274 -9.99 -42.54 12.94
C LYS A 274 -9.98 -42.76 11.44
N ASP A 275 -9.29 -43.78 10.99
CA ASP A 275 -9.10 -44.08 9.58
C ASP A 275 -10.21 -44.98 9.02
N LEU A 276 -11.17 -45.40 9.87
CA LEU A 276 -12.28 -46.27 9.46
C LEU A 276 -13.16 -45.65 8.37
N ALA A 277 -13.32 -44.32 8.37
CA ALA A 277 -14.10 -43.64 7.35
C ALA A 277 -13.45 -43.79 5.96
N GLU A 278 -12.16 -43.55 5.86
CA GLU A 278 -11.39 -43.74 4.62
C GLU A 278 -11.35 -45.21 4.22
N PHE A 279 -11.16 -46.09 5.21
CA PHE A 279 -11.16 -47.54 4.96
C PHE A 279 -12.48 -48.03 4.35
N VAL A 280 -13.62 -47.70 4.96
CA VAL A 280 -14.94 -48.18 4.53
C VAL A 280 -15.40 -47.48 3.25
N ALA A 281 -15.13 -46.20 3.08
CA ALA A 281 -15.61 -45.44 1.93
C ALA A 281 -14.76 -45.62 0.66
N ASP A 282 -13.43 -45.66 0.82
CA ASP A 282 -12.52 -45.61 -0.33
C ASP A 282 -11.76 -46.94 -0.54
N VAL A 283 -11.27 -47.54 0.56
CA VAL A 283 -10.36 -48.68 0.50
C VAL A 283 -11.16 -49.99 0.30
N LEU A 284 -12.14 -50.24 1.13
CA LEU A 284 -12.92 -51.47 1.11
C LEU A 284 -13.69 -51.68 -0.24
N PRO A 285 -14.36 -50.64 -0.77
CA PRO A 285 -15.02 -50.79 -2.08
C PRO A 285 -14.08 -51.01 -3.26
N GLN A 286 -12.84 -50.53 -3.19
CA GLN A 286 -11.82 -50.83 -4.18
C GLN A 286 -11.32 -52.25 -4.06
N LEU A 287 -11.11 -52.72 -2.84
CA LEU A 287 -10.71 -54.11 -2.57
C LEU A 287 -11.79 -55.09 -3.03
N GLU A 288 -13.05 -54.82 -2.75
CA GLU A 288 -14.19 -55.66 -3.14
C GLU A 288 -14.42 -55.71 -4.67
N ARG A 289 -14.05 -54.64 -5.40
CA ARG A 289 -14.12 -54.66 -6.87
C ARG A 289 -13.10 -55.55 -7.52
N ASP A 290 -11.88 -55.59 -6.97
CA ASP A 290 -10.73 -56.20 -7.60
C ASP A 290 -10.31 -57.49 -6.91
N ASN A 291 -10.88 -57.84 -5.73
CA ASN A 291 -10.46 -58.97 -4.93
C ASN A 291 -11.65 -59.64 -4.21
N TYR A 292 -11.48 -60.90 -3.79
CA TYR A 292 -12.38 -61.54 -2.87
C TYR A 292 -12.04 -61.11 -1.42
N VAL A 293 -12.92 -60.34 -0.79
CA VAL A 293 -12.76 -59.82 0.54
C VAL A 293 -13.71 -60.55 1.50
N ASP A 294 -13.17 -61.17 2.53
CA ASP A 294 -13.88 -61.87 3.62
C ASP A 294 -13.94 -60.99 4.87
N ILE A 295 -15.09 -60.37 5.11
CA ILE A 295 -15.29 -59.45 6.23
C ILE A 295 -15.72 -60.26 7.45
N ARG A 296 -14.86 -60.33 8.50
CA ARG A 296 -15.08 -61.08 9.76
C ARG A 296 -15.15 -60.15 10.97
N THR A 297 -15.86 -59.01 10.82
CA THR A 297 -15.97 -58.02 11.89
C THR A 297 -17.31 -57.28 11.80
N ASP A 298 -17.92 -56.98 12.95
CA ASP A 298 -19.15 -56.20 13.07
C ASP A 298 -18.90 -54.72 13.44
N ILE A 299 -17.63 -54.30 13.56
CA ILE A 299 -17.29 -52.91 13.96
C ILE A 299 -17.27 -51.93 12.81
N LEU A 300 -17.50 -52.40 11.57
CA LEU A 300 -17.51 -51.50 10.44
C LEU A 300 -18.75 -50.62 10.45
N PRO A 301 -18.63 -49.28 10.47
CA PRO A 301 -19.78 -48.40 10.45
C PRO A 301 -20.58 -48.56 9.16
N PRO A 302 -21.93 -48.48 9.21
CA PRO A 302 -22.74 -48.54 8.01
C PRO A 302 -22.50 -47.32 7.09
N ILE A 303 -22.57 -47.52 5.79
CA ILE A 303 -22.52 -46.44 4.81
C ILE A 303 -23.91 -45.79 4.66
N SER A 304 -23.95 -44.45 4.78
CA SER A 304 -25.15 -43.68 4.55
C SER A 304 -25.05 -42.88 3.25
N ARG A 305 -26.02 -43.07 2.34
CA ARG A 305 -26.03 -42.44 1.02
C ARG A 305 -26.69 -41.04 0.97
N PHE A 306 -27.28 -40.59 2.09
CA PHE A 306 -28.13 -39.39 2.12
C PHE A 306 -27.69 -38.33 3.14
N VAL A 307 -26.42 -38.26 3.43
CA VAL A 307 -25.88 -37.24 4.35
C VAL A 307 -25.14 -36.22 3.54
N GLU A 308 -25.64 -34.98 3.54
CA GLU A 308 -24.98 -33.86 2.86
C GLU A 308 -23.82 -33.30 3.73
N PRO A 309 -22.74 -32.83 3.10
CA PRO A 309 -21.70 -32.14 3.81
C PRO A 309 -22.20 -30.80 4.36
N ARG A 310 -21.73 -30.41 5.51
CA ARG A 310 -22.06 -29.14 6.16
C ARG A 310 -20.77 -28.47 6.61
N LEU A 311 -20.75 -27.14 6.52
CA LEU A 311 -19.68 -26.35 7.06
C LEU A 311 -19.99 -25.97 8.52
N ILE A 312 -19.05 -26.22 9.41
CA ILE A 312 -19.10 -25.76 10.81
C ILE A 312 -17.94 -24.79 11.01
N MET A 313 -18.23 -23.60 11.52
CA MET A 313 -17.21 -22.63 11.91
C MET A 313 -17.03 -22.63 13.43
N ASN A 314 -15.99 -23.24 13.93
CA ASN A 314 -15.62 -23.18 15.33
C ASN A 314 -14.91 -21.85 15.59
N MET A 315 -15.60 -20.91 16.25
CA MET A 315 -15.07 -19.60 16.59
C MET A 315 -14.86 -19.47 18.11
N ARG A 316 -13.71 -18.93 18.48
CA ARG A 316 -13.40 -18.57 19.88
C ARG A 316 -12.85 -17.17 19.93
N GLN A 317 -13.40 -16.33 20.79
CA GLN A 317 -12.94 -15.00 21.03
C GLN A 317 -12.14 -14.92 22.34
N ASP A 318 -11.04 -14.15 22.30
CA ASP A 318 -10.24 -13.80 23.46
C ASP A 318 -9.90 -12.29 23.35
N GLY A 319 -10.62 -11.46 24.13
CA GLY A 319 -10.54 -10.00 24.00
C GLY A 319 -10.95 -9.52 22.60
N SER A 320 -10.04 -8.80 21.93
CA SER A 320 -10.23 -8.31 20.56
C SER A 320 -9.75 -9.27 19.47
N THR A 321 -9.41 -10.51 19.85
CA THR A 321 -8.90 -11.53 18.93
C THR A 321 -9.95 -12.60 18.71
N VAL A 322 -10.21 -12.97 17.45
CA VAL A 322 -11.10 -14.05 17.07
C VAL A 322 -10.28 -15.17 16.41
N THR A 323 -10.40 -16.35 16.96
CA THR A 323 -9.85 -17.57 16.39
C THR A 323 -10.94 -18.31 15.66
N VAL A 324 -10.71 -18.66 14.40
CA VAL A 324 -11.67 -19.37 13.54
C VAL A 324 -11.05 -20.65 13.03
N LEU A 325 -11.78 -21.75 13.15
CA LEU A 325 -11.47 -23.05 12.58
C LEU A 325 -12.68 -23.54 11.80
N PRO A 326 -12.71 -23.36 10.48
CA PRO A 326 -13.76 -23.93 9.64
C PRO A 326 -13.52 -25.42 9.44
N GLU A 327 -14.54 -26.26 9.58
CA GLU A 327 -14.49 -27.69 9.37
C GLU A 327 -15.67 -28.11 8.48
N ILE A 328 -15.43 -28.94 7.48
CA ILE A 328 -16.47 -29.61 6.71
C ILE A 328 -16.79 -30.93 7.44
N VAL A 329 -18.03 -31.13 7.77
CA VAL A 329 -18.51 -32.31 8.48
C VAL A 329 -19.73 -32.94 7.82
N TYR A 330 -19.94 -34.20 8.08
CA TYR A 330 -21.12 -34.96 7.67
C TYR A 330 -21.89 -35.40 8.89
N GLY A 331 -23.21 -35.24 8.84
CA GLY A 331 -24.13 -35.62 9.94
C GLY A 331 -24.40 -34.51 10.96
N ASN A 332 -25.47 -34.66 11.73
CA ASN A 332 -25.86 -33.81 12.85
C ASN A 332 -26.41 -34.67 14.00
N PRO A 333 -25.61 -34.95 15.06
CA PRO A 333 -24.24 -34.51 15.30
C PRO A 333 -23.23 -35.00 14.23
N PRO A 334 -22.00 -34.40 14.13
CA PRO A 334 -21.00 -34.77 13.14
C PRO A 334 -20.55 -36.22 13.29
N HIS A 335 -20.71 -37.02 12.22
CA HIS A 335 -20.26 -38.42 12.15
C HIS A 335 -18.83 -38.54 11.61
N VAL A 336 -18.51 -37.69 10.63
CA VAL A 336 -17.23 -37.63 9.94
C VAL A 336 -16.85 -36.17 9.72
N LYS A 337 -15.57 -35.87 9.82
CA LYS A 337 -15.02 -34.58 9.40
C LYS A 337 -13.98 -34.73 8.30
N ILE A 338 -13.89 -33.73 7.44
CA ILE A 338 -12.89 -33.67 6.37
C ILE A 338 -11.66 -32.91 6.87
N LYS A 339 -10.52 -33.56 6.86
CA LYS A 339 -9.23 -32.98 7.27
C LYS A 339 -8.15 -33.31 6.24
N ASN A 340 -7.53 -32.28 5.69
CA ASN A 340 -6.51 -32.44 4.64
C ASN A 340 -6.97 -33.31 3.45
N GLY A 341 -8.25 -33.18 3.07
CA GLY A 341 -8.85 -33.96 2.00
C GLY A 341 -9.19 -35.42 2.36
N ARG A 342 -9.03 -35.87 3.62
CA ARG A 342 -9.37 -37.19 4.12
C ARG A 342 -10.53 -37.15 5.10
N MET A 343 -11.31 -38.23 5.14
CA MET A 343 -12.38 -38.42 6.10
C MET A 343 -11.80 -38.90 7.44
N GLU A 344 -12.04 -38.18 8.52
CA GLU A 344 -11.70 -38.57 9.88
C GLU A 344 -13.00 -38.99 10.59
N TYR A 345 -13.12 -40.27 10.94
CA TYR A 345 -14.33 -40.84 11.60
C TYR A 345 -14.44 -40.36 13.04
N ILE A 346 -15.64 -39.96 13.41
CA ILE A 346 -15.98 -39.51 14.76
C ILE A 346 -16.88 -40.60 15.42
N ASP A 347 -18.08 -40.81 14.89
CA ASP A 347 -19.08 -41.78 15.38
C ASP A 347 -20.21 -41.95 14.35
N GLY A 348 -21.03 -43.00 14.52
CA GLY A 348 -22.26 -43.22 13.70
C GLY A 348 -21.98 -43.81 12.30
N SER A 349 -22.68 -43.30 11.27
CA SER A 349 -22.56 -43.80 9.89
C SER A 349 -21.55 -43.07 9.08
N ILE A 350 -20.92 -43.73 8.11
CA ILE A 350 -19.98 -43.11 7.15
C ILE A 350 -20.78 -42.61 5.94
N PRO A 351 -20.69 -41.34 5.59
CA PRO A 351 -21.34 -40.80 4.39
C PRO A 351 -20.62 -41.21 3.11
N VAL A 352 -21.38 -41.35 2.04
CA VAL A 352 -20.81 -41.34 0.69
C VAL A 352 -20.37 -39.88 0.44
N ARG A 353 -19.09 -39.71 0.15
CA ARG A 353 -18.48 -38.40 0.01
C ARG A 353 -18.98 -37.65 -1.24
N ASP A 354 -19.51 -36.47 -1.07
CA ASP A 354 -19.83 -35.56 -2.17
C ASP A 354 -18.69 -34.55 -2.37
N ILE A 355 -17.68 -34.98 -3.13
CA ILE A 355 -16.49 -34.18 -3.43
C ILE A 355 -16.84 -32.89 -4.18
N LYS A 356 -17.94 -32.88 -4.95
CA LYS A 356 -18.38 -31.69 -5.68
C LYS A 356 -18.92 -30.65 -4.72
N ALA A 357 -19.83 -31.03 -3.82
CA ALA A 357 -20.38 -30.14 -2.80
C ALA A 357 -19.28 -29.64 -1.83
N GLU A 358 -18.34 -30.51 -1.43
CA GLU A 358 -17.20 -30.11 -0.61
C GLU A 358 -16.34 -29.04 -1.30
N LYS A 359 -16.02 -29.19 -2.59
CA LYS A 359 -15.25 -28.21 -3.37
C LYS A 359 -16.01 -26.89 -3.56
N GLU A 360 -17.32 -26.96 -3.75
CA GLU A 360 -18.16 -25.77 -3.82
C GLU A 360 -18.13 -25.02 -2.48
N MET A 361 -18.24 -25.72 -1.35
CA MET A 361 -18.10 -25.12 -0.02
C MET A 361 -16.72 -24.55 0.23
N GLU A 362 -15.67 -25.25 -0.17
CA GLU A 362 -14.29 -24.76 -0.09
C GLU A 362 -14.07 -23.48 -0.93
N ALA A 363 -14.63 -23.44 -2.14
CA ALA A 363 -14.54 -22.28 -3.01
C ALA A 363 -15.28 -21.09 -2.40
N THR A 364 -16.53 -21.28 -1.97
CA THR A 364 -17.35 -20.24 -1.32
C THR A 364 -16.66 -19.71 -0.06
N LEU A 365 -16.14 -20.61 0.79
CA LEU A 365 -15.42 -20.22 2.01
C LEU A 365 -14.15 -19.42 1.71
N ARG A 366 -13.44 -19.78 0.65
CA ARG A 366 -12.23 -19.07 0.20
C ARG A 366 -12.56 -17.72 -0.40
N ASP A 367 -13.54 -17.66 -1.28
CA ASP A 367 -13.89 -16.46 -2.04
C ASP A 367 -14.55 -15.40 -1.13
N ASP A 368 -15.44 -15.82 -0.23
CA ASP A 368 -16.18 -14.90 0.64
C ASP A 368 -15.39 -14.52 1.89
N LEU A 369 -14.76 -15.49 2.56
CA LEU A 369 -14.15 -15.30 3.88
C LEU A 369 -12.63 -15.47 3.89
N ASN A 370 -12.02 -15.84 2.76
CA ASN A 370 -10.59 -16.15 2.63
C ASN A 370 -10.11 -17.20 3.65
N LEU A 371 -10.95 -18.21 3.90
CA LEU A 371 -10.68 -19.32 4.83
C LEU A 371 -10.47 -20.63 4.07
N VAL A 372 -9.77 -21.56 4.73
CA VAL A 372 -9.55 -22.92 4.24
C VAL A 372 -9.99 -23.91 5.30
N PRO A 373 -10.82 -24.92 4.97
CA PRO A 373 -11.27 -25.93 5.92
C PRO A 373 -10.10 -26.63 6.63
N GLY A 374 -10.25 -26.87 7.93
CA GLY A 374 -9.25 -27.51 8.76
C GLY A 374 -8.03 -26.65 9.13
N ARG A 375 -7.98 -25.40 8.64
CA ARG A 375 -6.90 -24.45 8.97
C ARG A 375 -7.37 -23.41 9.97
N LYS A 376 -6.69 -23.36 11.12
CA LYS A 376 -6.94 -22.35 12.16
C LYS A 376 -6.42 -21.00 11.72
N VAL A 377 -7.28 -19.96 11.75
CA VAL A 377 -6.95 -18.57 11.43
C VAL A 377 -7.19 -17.71 12.65
N LEU A 378 -6.36 -16.70 12.85
CA LEU A 378 -6.40 -15.78 13.99
C LEU A 378 -6.54 -14.36 13.45
N TYR A 379 -7.64 -13.72 13.79
CA TYR A 379 -7.94 -12.35 13.43
C TYR A 379 -7.78 -11.45 14.64
N ASN A 380 -7.10 -10.32 14.47
CA ASN A 380 -6.88 -9.36 15.54
C ASN A 380 -7.61 -8.04 15.26
N ARG A 381 -8.18 -7.43 16.28
CA ARG A 381 -8.80 -6.09 16.22
C ARG A 381 -9.65 -5.86 14.96
N ARG A 382 -9.15 -5.00 14.04
CA ARG A 382 -9.81 -4.63 12.79
C ARG A 382 -10.23 -5.85 11.97
N ASP A 383 -9.29 -6.77 11.73
CA ASP A 383 -9.56 -7.95 10.91
C ASP A 383 -10.61 -8.84 11.55
N ALA A 384 -10.68 -8.87 12.91
CA ALA A 384 -11.70 -9.58 13.65
C ALA A 384 -13.09 -8.96 13.44
N SER A 385 -13.21 -7.63 13.49
CA SER A 385 -14.48 -6.92 13.24
C SER A 385 -14.98 -7.13 11.81
N ILE A 386 -14.10 -6.98 10.82
CA ILE A 386 -14.41 -7.22 9.39
C ILE A 386 -14.85 -8.68 9.19
N PHE A 387 -14.14 -9.62 9.82
CA PHE A 387 -14.48 -11.03 9.69
C PHE A 387 -15.84 -11.34 10.30
N VAL A 388 -16.12 -10.83 11.51
CA VAL A 388 -17.40 -11.05 12.20
C VAL A 388 -18.56 -10.45 11.41
N GLU A 389 -18.40 -9.26 10.84
CA GLU A 389 -19.40 -8.62 9.98
C GLU A 389 -19.70 -9.47 8.75
N LYS A 390 -18.69 -9.91 8.02
CA LYS A 390 -18.85 -10.82 6.87
C LYS A 390 -19.45 -12.17 7.26
N ALA A 391 -19.06 -12.71 8.42
CA ALA A 391 -19.62 -13.98 8.92
C ALA A 391 -21.08 -13.86 9.33
N GLN A 392 -21.56 -12.67 9.73
CA GLN A 392 -22.98 -12.40 10.01
C GLN A 392 -23.84 -12.40 8.75
N GLU A 393 -23.30 -11.98 7.61
CA GLU A 393 -23.98 -12.04 6.30
C GLU A 393 -24.09 -13.49 5.79
N TRP A 394 -23.21 -14.37 6.27
CA TRP A 394 -23.20 -15.78 5.95
C TRP A 394 -24.28 -16.52 6.72
N SER A 395 -25.22 -17.03 5.99
CA SER A 395 -26.43 -17.80 6.37
C SER A 395 -26.56 -18.35 7.79
N GLU A 396 -27.75 -18.17 8.39
CA GLU A 396 -28.18 -18.69 9.71
C GLU A 396 -28.05 -20.20 9.88
N SER A 397 -27.93 -20.98 8.82
CA SER A 397 -27.87 -22.45 8.83
C SER A 397 -26.48 -23.05 9.11
N THR A 398 -25.43 -22.27 9.07
CA THR A 398 -24.04 -22.75 9.08
C THR A 398 -23.32 -22.60 10.43
N LEU A 399 -23.92 -21.90 11.41
CA LEU A 399 -23.29 -21.59 12.69
C LEU A 399 -23.97 -22.34 13.84
N ASP A 400 -23.18 -22.95 14.72
CA ASP A 400 -23.65 -23.70 15.86
C ASP A 400 -24.20 -22.78 16.98
N ALA A 401 -25.16 -23.28 17.79
CA ALA A 401 -25.85 -22.52 18.84
C ALA A 401 -24.94 -21.85 19.90
N THR A 402 -23.77 -22.40 20.13
CA THR A 402 -22.76 -21.82 21.05
C THR A 402 -22.12 -20.49 20.53
N GLN A 403 -22.44 -20.06 19.33
CA GLN A 403 -21.88 -18.90 18.67
C GLN A 403 -22.83 -17.69 18.66
N HIS A 404 -24.00 -17.80 19.29
CA HIS A 404 -24.96 -16.70 19.45
C HIS A 404 -24.41 -15.46 20.15
N ALA A 405 -23.35 -15.61 20.95
CA ALA A 405 -22.66 -14.48 21.61
C ALA A 405 -21.96 -13.49 20.65
N ILE A 406 -21.71 -13.89 19.41
CA ILE A 406 -21.08 -13.03 18.40
C ILE A 406 -22.13 -12.34 17.53
N ARG A 407 -23.38 -12.84 17.52
CA ARG A 407 -24.36 -12.54 16.49
C ARG A 407 -25.33 -11.38 16.74
N ASN A 408 -25.75 -11.07 17.95
CA ASN A 408 -26.89 -10.16 18.18
C ASN A 408 -26.72 -9.29 19.42
N ALA A 409 -25.57 -8.63 19.60
CA ALA A 409 -25.49 -7.58 20.59
C ALA A 409 -26.36 -6.39 20.13
N ALA A 410 -27.13 -5.81 21.05
CA ALA A 410 -27.84 -4.55 20.82
C ALA A 410 -26.87 -3.44 20.44
N PRO A 411 -27.32 -2.41 19.71
CA PRO A 411 -26.46 -1.28 19.38
C PRO A 411 -25.85 -0.63 20.62
N LEU A 412 -24.64 -0.09 20.46
CA LEU A 412 -23.94 0.63 21.52
C LEU A 412 -24.57 2.01 21.73
N VAL A 413 -24.71 2.41 22.98
CA VAL A 413 -25.16 3.74 23.39
C VAL A 413 -24.02 4.45 24.13
N PRO A 414 -23.65 5.69 23.76
CA PRO A 414 -22.63 6.44 24.47
C PRO A 414 -23.08 6.83 25.88
N ARG A 415 -22.16 6.74 26.82
CA ARG A 415 -22.29 7.26 28.19
C ARG A 415 -21.19 8.25 28.43
N VAL A 416 -21.57 9.48 28.70
CA VAL A 416 -20.65 10.61 28.93
C VAL A 416 -20.82 11.08 30.36
N GLU A 417 -19.71 11.22 31.07
CA GLU A 417 -19.66 11.76 32.41
C GLU A 417 -18.72 12.96 32.44
N VAL A 418 -19.20 14.08 32.97
CA VAL A 418 -18.43 15.31 33.10
C VAL A 418 -18.54 15.78 34.55
N ASN A 419 -17.41 15.90 35.24
CA ASN A 419 -17.30 16.40 36.63
C ASN A 419 -16.21 17.45 36.67
N ASP A 420 -16.58 18.73 36.76
CA ASP A 420 -15.71 19.89 36.69
C ASP A 420 -14.88 19.86 35.38
N ASP A 421 -13.55 19.68 35.45
CA ASP A 421 -12.66 19.55 34.30
C ASP A 421 -12.35 18.08 33.96
N ALA A 422 -12.95 17.10 34.61
CA ALA A 422 -12.81 15.69 34.33
C ALA A 422 -13.86 15.22 33.34
N PHE A 423 -13.44 14.42 32.40
CA PHE A 423 -14.25 13.89 31.31
C PHE A 423 -14.00 12.39 31.12
N ASP A 424 -15.09 11.63 31.10
CA ASP A 424 -15.03 10.22 30.72
C ASP A 424 -16.12 9.84 29.73
N ILE A 425 -15.85 8.83 28.93
CA ILE A 425 -16.79 8.29 27.97
C ILE A 425 -16.56 6.79 27.77
N TRP A 426 -17.66 6.03 27.77
CA TRP A 426 -17.70 4.63 27.45
C TRP A 426 -19.00 4.31 26.70
N PHE A 427 -19.12 3.13 26.15
CA PHE A 427 -20.31 2.72 25.43
C PHE A 427 -20.91 1.47 26.06
N THR A 428 -22.22 1.48 26.28
CA THR A 428 -23.00 0.34 26.83
C THR A 428 -23.98 -0.16 25.79
N LEU A 429 -24.47 -1.39 25.96
CA LEU A 429 -25.51 -1.91 25.08
C LEU A 429 -26.86 -1.23 25.39
N GLU A 430 -27.69 -1.02 24.36
CA GLU A 430 -28.97 -0.33 24.46
C GLU A 430 -29.99 -1.10 25.33
N ASN A 431 -30.03 -2.44 25.19
CA ASN A 431 -30.91 -3.30 25.98
C ASN A 431 -30.09 -4.26 26.85
N MET A 432 -30.27 -4.17 28.18
CA MET A 432 -29.61 -5.02 29.15
C MET A 432 -30.40 -6.32 29.48
N GLU A 433 -31.41 -6.69 28.68
CA GLU A 433 -32.28 -7.85 28.95
C GLU A 433 -31.63 -9.19 28.58
N ASP A 434 -30.62 -9.23 27.73
CA ASP A 434 -29.90 -10.46 27.40
C ASP A 434 -28.86 -10.80 28.47
N PRO A 435 -29.05 -11.87 29.25
CA PRO A 435 -28.13 -12.25 30.33
C PRO A 435 -26.72 -12.60 29.80
N THR A 436 -26.56 -12.90 28.52
CA THR A 436 -25.26 -13.23 27.88
C THR A 436 -24.36 -12.00 27.75
N PHE A 437 -24.96 -10.80 27.69
CA PHE A 437 -24.23 -9.53 27.49
C PHE A 437 -24.32 -8.59 28.70
N ASN A 438 -24.97 -9.02 29.78
CA ASN A 438 -25.26 -8.16 30.93
C ASN A 438 -23.97 -7.56 31.54
N GLY A 439 -23.90 -6.23 31.57
CA GLY A 439 -22.74 -5.48 32.09
C GLY A 439 -21.55 -5.34 31.17
N ARG A 440 -21.60 -5.83 29.90
CA ARG A 440 -20.53 -5.62 28.96
C ARG A 440 -20.57 -4.21 28.38
N GLN A 441 -19.40 -3.63 28.28
CA GLN A 441 -19.18 -2.27 27.74
C GLN A 441 -18.10 -2.30 26.68
N ALA A 442 -18.08 -1.29 25.81
CA ALA A 442 -17.01 -1.09 24.87
C ALA A 442 -16.18 0.14 25.26
N ASN A 443 -14.88 0.00 25.19
CA ASN A 443 -13.96 1.10 25.41
C ASN A 443 -14.12 2.16 24.32
N ALA A 444 -14.19 3.43 24.69
CA ALA A 444 -14.39 4.53 23.74
C ALA A 444 -13.33 4.57 22.63
N ARG A 445 -12.08 4.29 22.94
CA ARG A 445 -11.00 4.26 21.91
C ARG A 445 -11.26 3.18 20.86
N ASN A 446 -11.70 1.98 21.28
CA ASN A 446 -11.99 0.90 20.35
C ASN A 446 -13.17 1.23 19.43
N VAL A 447 -14.22 1.86 19.97
CA VAL A 447 -15.39 2.31 19.18
C VAL A 447 -15.01 3.39 18.20
N LEU A 448 -14.22 4.38 18.61
CA LEU A 448 -13.76 5.48 17.76
C LEU A 448 -12.74 5.02 16.69
N GLU A 449 -11.88 4.05 17.02
CA GLU A 449 -10.98 3.42 16.04
C GLU A 449 -11.80 2.65 15.00
N ALA A 450 -12.79 1.86 15.42
CA ALA A 450 -13.67 1.14 14.51
C ALA A 450 -14.43 2.09 13.57
N TRP A 451 -14.99 3.17 14.09
CA TRP A 451 -15.64 4.21 13.28
C TRP A 451 -14.67 4.86 12.28
N GLY A 452 -13.48 5.26 12.73
CA GLY A 452 -12.46 5.89 11.88
C GLY A 452 -11.92 4.98 10.77
N GLU A 453 -12.06 3.66 10.93
CA GLU A 453 -11.70 2.65 9.94
C GLU A 453 -12.88 2.21 9.06
N GLY A 454 -14.07 2.81 9.25
CA GLY A 454 -15.28 2.49 8.50
C GLY A 454 -15.89 1.14 8.85
N LEU A 455 -15.66 0.64 10.08
CA LEU A 455 -16.25 -0.62 10.58
C LEU A 455 -17.59 -0.35 11.24
N ASN A 456 -18.51 -1.31 11.14
CA ASN A 456 -19.85 -1.21 11.76
C ASN A 456 -19.91 -1.85 13.15
N LEU A 457 -18.88 -2.60 13.54
CA LEU A 457 -18.81 -3.35 14.80
C LEU A 457 -17.60 -2.94 15.63
N ALA A 458 -17.77 -2.82 16.94
CA ALA A 458 -16.70 -2.65 17.91
C ALA A 458 -16.64 -3.81 18.92
N PRO A 459 -15.43 -4.22 19.39
CA PRO A 459 -15.29 -5.28 20.39
C PRO A 459 -15.75 -4.81 21.77
N LEU A 460 -16.45 -5.71 22.50
CA LEU A 460 -16.88 -5.52 23.86
C LEU A 460 -15.81 -6.02 24.85
N GLU A 461 -15.71 -5.36 26.00
CA GLU A 461 -14.94 -5.85 27.13
C GLU A 461 -15.64 -7.12 27.70
N GLY A 462 -14.89 -8.20 27.81
CA GLY A 462 -15.46 -9.51 28.20
C GLY A 462 -15.94 -10.37 27.03
N GLY A 463 -15.71 -9.94 25.79
CA GLY A 463 -15.98 -10.70 24.56
C GLY A 463 -17.29 -10.33 23.85
N GLY A 464 -17.36 -10.56 22.55
CA GLY A 464 -18.44 -10.18 21.65
C GLY A 464 -18.13 -8.92 20.86
N PHE A 465 -18.98 -8.63 19.88
CA PHE A 465 -18.97 -7.42 19.08
C PHE A 465 -20.34 -6.79 19.09
N ALA A 466 -20.42 -5.47 19.06
CA ALA A 466 -21.66 -4.75 19.00
C ALA A 466 -21.65 -3.67 17.93
N PRO A 467 -22.83 -3.40 17.29
CA PRO A 467 -22.95 -2.31 16.33
C PRO A 467 -22.62 -0.95 16.95
N ILE A 468 -21.82 -0.15 16.26
CA ILE A 468 -21.45 1.20 16.72
C ILE A 468 -22.57 2.19 16.43
N PRO A 469 -22.77 3.23 17.25
CA PRO A 469 -23.79 4.27 17.05
C PRO A 469 -23.36 5.26 15.99
N GLN A 470 -23.48 4.90 14.70
CA GLN A 470 -22.95 5.63 13.56
C GLN A 470 -23.38 7.11 13.54
N SER A 471 -24.69 7.36 13.66
CA SER A 471 -25.23 8.73 13.59
C SER A 471 -24.74 9.65 14.72
N TRP A 472 -24.46 9.10 15.90
CA TRP A 472 -23.89 9.82 17.00
C TRP A 472 -22.39 10.08 16.78
N LEU A 473 -21.67 9.07 16.29
CA LEU A 473 -20.24 9.17 16.00
C LEU A 473 -19.95 10.17 14.88
N ASP A 474 -20.77 10.20 13.81
CA ASP A 474 -20.63 11.16 12.72
C ASP A 474 -20.69 12.61 13.21
N LYS A 475 -21.45 12.89 14.28
CA LYS A 475 -21.55 14.22 14.87
C LYS A 475 -20.44 14.53 15.88
N HIS A 476 -20.10 13.58 16.74
CA HIS A 476 -19.33 13.86 17.95
C HIS A 476 -17.96 13.19 18.02
N ALA A 477 -17.66 12.17 17.16
CA ALA A 477 -16.43 11.40 17.25
C ALA A 477 -15.17 12.27 17.17
N ALA A 478 -15.15 13.28 16.29
CA ALA A 478 -14.01 14.17 16.14
C ALA A 478 -13.73 14.96 17.44
N LEU A 479 -14.80 15.48 18.07
CA LEU A 479 -14.71 16.25 19.31
C LEU A 479 -14.31 15.36 20.49
N VAL A 480 -14.90 14.19 20.58
CA VAL A 480 -14.59 13.20 21.64
C VAL A 480 -13.16 12.70 21.54
N LEU A 481 -12.65 12.42 20.34
CA LEU A 481 -11.23 12.06 20.13
C LEU A 481 -10.30 13.16 20.61
N ASP A 482 -10.67 14.44 20.38
CA ASP A 482 -9.89 15.59 20.82
C ASP A 482 -9.84 15.69 22.33
N LEU A 483 -10.95 15.47 23.00
CA LEU A 483 -11.05 15.47 24.45
C LEU A 483 -10.27 14.31 25.08
N LEU A 484 -10.38 13.11 24.51
CA LEU A 484 -9.62 11.94 24.97
C LEU A 484 -8.11 12.12 24.78
N ASP A 485 -7.68 12.81 23.70
CA ASP A 485 -6.26 13.09 23.47
C ASP A 485 -5.73 14.23 24.37
N ALA A 486 -6.60 15.14 24.79
CA ALA A 486 -6.28 16.23 25.73
C ALA A 486 -6.39 15.81 27.20
N ARG A 487 -6.94 14.62 27.48
CA ARG A 487 -7.17 14.09 28.83
C ARG A 487 -5.90 13.46 29.39
N ARG A 488 -5.68 13.65 30.69
CA ARG A 488 -4.70 12.88 31.45
C ARG A 488 -5.33 11.57 31.91
N ASP A 489 -4.63 10.46 31.73
CA ASP A 489 -5.18 9.14 32.04
C ASP A 489 -5.32 8.91 33.57
N GLU A 490 -4.49 9.56 34.40
CA GLU A 490 -4.45 9.35 35.86
C GLU A 490 -5.68 9.91 36.58
N ASP A 491 -6.12 11.13 36.25
CA ASP A 491 -7.21 11.84 36.91
C ASP A 491 -8.43 12.15 36.02
N LYS A 492 -8.38 11.67 34.75
CA LYS A 492 -9.38 11.92 33.71
C LYS A 492 -9.64 13.41 33.40
N LYS A 493 -8.77 14.30 33.85
CA LYS A 493 -8.88 15.73 33.63
C LYS A 493 -8.42 16.14 32.26
N VAL A 494 -9.18 16.99 31.60
CA VAL A 494 -8.79 17.59 30.34
C VAL A 494 -7.87 18.78 30.57
N ALA A 495 -6.92 18.97 29.63
CA ALA A 495 -6.08 20.17 29.69
C ALA A 495 -6.95 21.43 29.61
N THR A 496 -6.60 22.51 30.36
CA THR A 496 -7.37 23.76 30.41
C THR A 496 -7.68 24.30 28.99
N ALA A 497 -6.74 24.17 28.08
CA ALA A 497 -6.93 24.58 26.68
C ALA A 497 -8.04 23.80 25.94
N ALA A 498 -8.45 22.63 26.42
CA ALA A 498 -9.50 21.80 25.83
C ALA A 498 -10.87 21.97 26.53
N VAL A 499 -10.94 22.72 27.65
CA VAL A 499 -12.20 22.99 28.34
C VAL A 499 -13.28 23.63 27.45
N PRO A 500 -12.97 24.55 26.52
CA PRO A 500 -13.97 25.07 25.59
C PRO A 500 -14.59 23.98 24.68
N MET A 501 -13.81 22.95 24.34
CA MET A 501 -14.30 21.78 23.57
C MET A 501 -15.21 20.91 24.44
N LEU A 502 -14.88 20.79 25.74
CA LEU A 502 -15.72 20.05 26.70
C LEU A 502 -17.06 20.77 26.93
N ALA A 503 -17.03 22.10 27.08
CA ALA A 503 -18.25 22.91 27.19
C ALA A 503 -19.16 22.74 25.97
N ARG A 504 -18.60 22.74 24.77
CA ARG A 504 -19.35 22.50 23.55
C ARG A 504 -19.96 21.09 23.53
N LEU A 505 -19.23 20.06 23.95
CA LEU A 505 -19.79 18.72 24.03
C LEU A 505 -20.97 18.66 25.02
N CYS A 506 -20.87 19.41 26.13
CA CYS A 506 -21.97 19.54 27.07
C CYS A 506 -23.21 20.20 26.44
N ASP A 507 -23.01 21.29 25.66
CA ASP A 507 -24.08 21.96 24.90
C ASP A 507 -24.74 21.00 23.90
N ASP A 508 -23.91 20.25 23.13
CA ASP A 508 -24.38 19.30 22.10
C ASP A 508 -25.16 18.10 22.70
N LEU A 509 -24.90 17.76 23.96
CA LEU A 509 -25.51 16.63 24.68
C LEU A 509 -26.51 17.04 25.78
N ASP A 510 -26.85 18.33 25.90
CA ASP A 510 -27.74 18.86 26.94
C ASP A 510 -27.24 18.55 28.38
N ILE A 511 -25.93 18.54 28.60
CA ILE A 511 -25.31 18.33 29.91
C ILE A 511 -25.11 19.70 30.58
N GLU A 512 -25.45 19.82 31.86
CA GLU A 512 -25.33 21.03 32.63
C GLU A 512 -23.86 21.53 32.67
N HIS A 513 -23.68 22.85 32.46
CA HIS A 513 -22.37 23.50 32.50
C HIS A 513 -21.73 23.42 33.87
N GLN A 514 -20.47 23.00 33.89
CA GLN A 514 -19.71 22.88 35.14
C GLN A 514 -19.16 24.25 35.60
N PRO A 515 -18.94 24.44 36.90
CA PRO A 515 -18.44 25.73 37.45
C PRO A 515 -17.11 26.19 36.86
N CYS A 516 -16.22 25.27 36.41
CA CYS A 516 -14.95 25.63 35.78
C CYS A 516 -15.14 26.38 34.47
N PHE A 517 -16.27 26.18 33.75
CA PHE A 517 -16.53 26.82 32.44
C PHE A 517 -16.75 28.32 32.58
N SER A 518 -17.26 28.82 33.72
CA SER A 518 -17.48 30.23 33.95
C SER A 518 -16.19 31.07 33.90
N ARG A 519 -15.06 30.49 34.33
CA ARG A 519 -13.75 31.17 34.25
C ARG A 519 -13.22 31.30 32.84
N LEU A 520 -13.68 30.46 31.92
CA LEU A 520 -13.27 30.37 30.53
C LEU A 520 -14.38 30.85 29.59
N SER A 521 -15.49 31.44 30.11
CA SER A 521 -16.60 31.92 29.30
C SER A 521 -16.14 32.85 28.14
N PRO A 522 -15.13 33.72 28.28
CA PRO A 522 -14.67 34.54 27.18
C PRO A 522 -14.11 33.73 26.00
N LEU A 523 -13.51 32.57 26.26
CA LEU A 523 -13.07 31.63 25.19
C LEU A 523 -14.24 30.95 24.49
N ILE A 524 -15.29 30.67 25.25
CA ILE A 524 -16.52 30.05 24.73
C ILE A 524 -17.32 31.06 23.90
N ASP A 525 -17.40 32.33 24.38
CA ASP A 525 -18.18 33.40 23.75
C ASP A 525 -17.43 34.22 22.69
N ASN A 526 -16.38 33.66 22.08
CA ASN A 526 -15.55 34.35 21.10
C ASN A 526 -14.98 35.71 21.57
N PHE A 527 -14.60 35.81 22.81
CA PHE A 527 -13.95 36.97 23.46
C PHE A 527 -14.80 38.23 23.55
N ASN A 528 -16.10 38.16 23.37
CA ASN A 528 -16.98 39.33 23.51
C ASN A 528 -17.12 39.85 24.94
N THR A 529 -16.72 39.05 25.93
CA THR A 529 -16.89 39.32 27.39
C THR A 529 -15.56 39.53 28.15
N ILE A 530 -14.45 39.79 27.40
CA ILE A 530 -13.13 40.06 28.08
C ILE A 530 -13.21 41.33 28.89
N THR A 531 -12.85 41.24 30.16
CA THR A 531 -12.69 42.39 31.07
C THR A 531 -11.42 43.16 30.70
N GLU A 532 -11.48 44.49 30.73
CA GLU A 532 -10.30 45.32 30.52
C GLU A 532 -9.24 45.05 31.59
N ALA A 533 -8.03 44.75 31.12
CA ALA A 533 -6.88 44.51 32.00
C ALA A 533 -6.27 45.84 32.49
N PRO A 534 -5.83 45.95 33.75
CA PRO A 534 -5.05 47.11 34.19
C PRO A 534 -3.72 47.14 33.43
N LEU A 535 -3.35 48.31 32.96
CA LEU A 535 -2.05 48.54 32.33
C LEU A 535 -0.97 48.71 33.40
N PRO A 536 0.29 48.37 33.08
CA PRO A 536 1.41 48.61 34.03
C PRO A 536 1.54 50.07 34.39
N GLY A 537 1.77 50.33 35.68
CA GLY A 537 1.86 51.70 36.19
C GLY A 537 3.07 52.53 35.71
N ASP A 538 4.08 51.86 35.17
CA ASP A 538 5.29 52.44 34.57
C ASP A 538 5.23 52.55 33.05
N LEU A 539 4.08 52.30 32.45
CA LEU A 539 3.91 52.41 31.01
C LEU A 539 3.94 53.89 30.58
N THR A 540 4.88 54.24 29.70
CA THR A 540 5.08 55.60 29.19
C THR A 540 4.33 55.91 27.91
N ALA A 541 3.81 54.87 27.22
CA ALA A 541 3.13 55.02 25.96
C ALA A 541 1.59 54.91 26.08
N THR A 542 0.89 55.60 25.22
CA THR A 542 -0.56 55.39 25.04
C THR A 542 -0.83 54.29 24.03
N LEU A 543 -1.52 53.21 24.45
CA LEU A 543 -1.90 52.14 23.55
C LEU A 543 -3.02 52.56 22.63
N ARG A 544 -2.94 52.17 21.39
CA ARG A 544 -4.05 52.25 20.43
C ARG A 544 -5.16 51.25 20.81
N GLY A 545 -6.40 51.50 20.42
CA GLY A 545 -7.56 50.68 20.83
C GLY A 545 -7.40 49.19 20.53
N TYR A 546 -6.84 48.82 19.39
CA TYR A 546 -6.57 47.44 19.08
C TYR A 546 -5.43 46.85 19.94
N GLN A 547 -4.40 47.63 20.25
CA GLN A 547 -3.30 47.19 21.15
C GLN A 547 -3.82 46.92 22.56
N LYS A 548 -4.69 47.81 23.07
CA LYS A 548 -5.36 47.62 24.37
C LYS A 548 -6.13 46.30 24.42
N ARG A 549 -6.97 46.04 23.36
CA ARG A 549 -7.71 44.77 23.23
C ARG A 549 -6.78 43.56 23.15
N GLY A 550 -5.62 43.72 22.48
CA GLY A 550 -4.61 42.67 22.45
C GLY A 550 -3.99 42.38 23.81
N VAL A 551 -3.73 43.42 24.60
CA VAL A 551 -3.25 43.29 25.99
C VAL A 551 -4.31 42.63 26.88
N ASP A 552 -5.57 43.02 26.77
CA ASP A 552 -6.69 42.42 27.48
C ASP A 552 -6.79 40.91 27.22
N TRP A 553 -6.68 40.53 25.95
CA TRP A 553 -6.66 39.12 25.53
C TRP A 553 -5.44 38.36 26.08
N LEU A 554 -4.23 38.92 26.01
CA LEU A 554 -3.02 38.31 26.56
C LEU A 554 -3.11 38.11 28.07
N VAL A 555 -3.59 39.13 28.81
CA VAL A 555 -3.76 39.07 30.26
C VAL A 555 -4.82 38.06 30.64
N PHE A 556 -5.92 37.98 29.90
CA PHE A 556 -6.93 36.93 30.08
C PHE A 556 -6.33 35.54 29.93
N LEU A 557 -5.60 35.26 28.83
CA LEU A 557 -4.96 33.96 28.63
C LEU A 557 -3.98 33.62 29.75
N ARG A 558 -3.17 34.60 30.13
CA ARG A 558 -2.22 34.43 31.26
C ARG A 558 -2.96 34.03 32.55
N ASN A 559 -4.04 34.75 32.90
CA ASN A 559 -4.82 34.48 34.12
C ASN A 559 -5.54 33.13 34.06
N ALA A 560 -5.83 32.65 32.86
CA ALA A 560 -6.38 31.33 32.62
C ALA A 560 -5.31 30.22 32.54
N SER A 561 -4.03 30.55 32.75
CA SER A 561 -2.89 29.62 32.58
C SER A 561 -2.81 29.00 31.16
N LEU A 562 -3.18 29.77 30.16
CA LEU A 562 -3.19 29.42 28.74
C LEU A 562 -2.13 30.24 28.01
N GLY A 563 -1.47 29.61 27.02
CA GLY A 563 -0.54 30.33 26.17
C GLY A 563 -1.24 30.94 24.94
N GLY A 564 -0.59 31.95 24.34
CA GLY A 564 -1.11 32.64 23.18
C GLY A 564 -0.10 32.79 22.04
N VAL A 565 -0.64 32.97 20.84
CA VAL A 565 0.13 33.28 19.63
C VAL A 565 -0.30 34.65 19.13
N LEU A 566 0.54 35.66 19.30
CA LEU A 566 0.31 37.01 18.80
C LEU A 566 0.88 37.10 17.38
N ALA A 567 -0.03 37.00 16.41
CA ALA A 567 0.28 36.88 15.00
C ALA A 567 -0.06 38.14 14.19
N ASP A 568 -0.15 39.28 14.83
CA ASP A 568 -0.39 40.59 14.21
C ASP A 568 0.64 40.88 13.09
N ASP A 569 0.25 41.61 12.09
CA ASP A 569 1.15 42.08 11.04
C ASP A 569 2.34 42.82 11.62
N MET A 570 3.47 42.84 10.91
CA MET A 570 4.65 43.53 11.34
C MET A 570 4.40 45.03 11.45
N GLY A 571 4.90 45.66 12.49
CA GLY A 571 4.73 47.11 12.74
C GLY A 571 3.48 47.49 13.53
N LEU A 572 2.60 46.57 13.91
CA LEU A 572 1.42 46.81 14.76
C LEU A 572 1.73 46.82 16.26
N GLY A 573 3.00 46.84 16.65
CA GLY A 573 3.41 47.00 18.07
C GLY A 573 3.21 45.73 18.89
N LYS A 574 3.60 44.54 18.37
CA LYS A 574 3.58 43.27 19.12
C LYS A 574 4.42 43.37 20.41
N THR A 575 5.60 44.00 20.33
CA THR A 575 6.52 44.12 21.48
C THR A 575 5.90 44.90 22.66
N ILE A 576 5.27 46.03 22.41
CA ILE A 576 4.62 46.81 23.47
C ILE A 576 3.44 46.09 24.10
N GLN A 577 2.66 45.36 23.28
CA GLN A 577 1.57 44.51 23.78
C GLN A 577 2.11 43.41 24.70
N ALA A 578 3.20 42.73 24.28
CA ALA A 578 3.87 41.72 25.10
C ALA A 578 4.44 42.32 26.41
N LEU A 579 5.13 43.47 26.32
CA LEU A 579 5.66 44.22 27.50
C LEU A 579 4.55 44.58 28.48
N CYS A 580 3.36 44.94 28.02
CA CYS A 580 2.21 45.25 28.89
C CYS A 580 1.60 43.99 29.52
N ALA A 581 1.67 42.84 28.85
CA ALA A 581 1.11 41.58 29.34
C ALA A 581 2.06 40.78 30.24
N MET A 582 3.36 41.10 30.27
CA MET A 582 4.37 40.42 31.07
C MET A 582 4.18 40.74 32.58
N THR A 583 4.55 39.78 33.42
CA THR A 583 4.56 39.91 34.85
C THR A 583 5.66 39.01 35.43
N GLY A 584 6.23 39.46 36.59
CA GLY A 584 7.26 38.70 37.28
C GLY A 584 8.51 38.46 36.40
N LYS A 585 9.21 37.36 36.66
CA LYS A 585 10.43 37.01 35.90
C LYS A 585 10.13 36.52 34.48
N THR A 586 10.49 37.36 33.53
CA THR A 586 10.20 37.11 32.12
C THR A 586 11.47 36.80 31.34
N LEU A 587 11.43 35.75 30.57
CA LEU A 587 12.46 35.37 29.58
C LEU A 587 11.96 35.64 28.16
N VAL A 588 12.67 36.56 27.47
CA VAL A 588 12.43 36.80 26.03
C VAL A 588 13.51 36.12 25.22
N ILE A 589 13.10 35.33 24.24
CA ILE A 589 13.97 34.65 23.29
C ILE A 589 13.65 35.17 21.88
N CYS A 590 14.62 35.86 21.30
CA CYS A 590 14.45 36.55 20.03
C CYS A 590 15.62 36.29 19.06
N PRO A 591 15.53 36.61 17.77
CA PRO A 591 16.71 36.68 16.91
C PRO A 591 17.77 37.64 17.43
N THR A 592 19.05 37.32 17.19
CA THR A 592 20.18 38.11 17.66
C THR A 592 20.09 39.59 17.27
N SER A 593 19.58 39.88 16.10
CA SER A 593 19.45 41.24 15.56
C SER A 593 18.44 42.14 16.28
N VAL A 594 17.49 41.55 17.03
CA VAL A 594 16.45 42.32 17.74
C VAL A 594 16.65 42.36 19.23
N ILE A 595 17.72 41.78 19.77
CA ILE A 595 18.04 41.81 21.20
C ILE A 595 18.11 43.24 21.74
N HIS A 596 18.86 44.11 21.06
CA HIS A 596 19.03 45.50 21.44
C HIS A 596 17.74 46.30 21.27
N ASN A 597 16.94 46.01 20.26
CA ASN A 597 15.64 46.63 20.04
C ASN A 597 14.68 46.30 21.21
N TRP A 598 14.62 45.05 21.67
CA TRP A 598 13.85 44.65 22.82
C TRP A 598 14.28 45.39 24.09
N ALA A 599 15.60 45.53 24.32
CA ALA A 599 16.13 46.26 25.44
C ALA A 599 15.78 47.76 25.38
N SER A 600 15.88 48.36 24.20
CA SER A 600 15.54 49.77 23.97
C SER A 600 14.04 50.04 24.12
N GLU A 601 13.18 49.18 23.54
CA GLU A 601 11.72 49.31 23.67
C GLU A 601 11.27 49.09 25.13
N ALA A 602 11.89 48.15 25.86
CA ALA A 602 11.63 47.97 27.28
C ALA A 602 12.03 49.22 28.11
N ALA A 603 13.21 49.76 27.85
CA ALA A 603 13.66 51.01 28.52
C ALA A 603 12.78 52.22 28.18
N THR A 604 12.24 52.30 26.95
CA THR A 604 11.38 53.39 26.50
C THR A 604 9.97 53.25 27.07
N PHE A 605 9.36 52.08 26.94
CA PHE A 605 7.94 51.89 27.26
C PHE A 605 7.68 51.43 28.70
N ARG A 606 8.62 50.73 29.30
CA ARG A 606 8.52 50.17 30.66
C ARG A 606 9.80 50.45 31.47
N PRO A 607 10.14 51.77 31.73
CA PRO A 607 11.41 52.13 32.38
C PRO A 607 11.59 51.59 33.80
N GLY A 608 10.54 51.13 34.46
CA GLY A 608 10.59 50.46 35.75
C GLY A 608 11.15 49.04 35.72
N LEU A 609 11.29 48.41 34.57
CA LEU A 609 11.80 47.02 34.43
C LEU A 609 13.34 46.99 34.50
N LYS A 610 13.87 46.14 35.38
CA LYS A 610 15.29 45.80 35.37
C LYS A 610 15.56 44.80 34.24
N VAL A 611 16.28 45.25 33.22
CA VAL A 611 16.58 44.47 32.02
C VAL A 611 17.97 43.84 32.09
N CYS A 612 18.10 42.55 31.83
CA CYS A 612 19.34 41.83 31.66
C CYS A 612 19.45 41.30 30.19
N VAL A 613 20.47 41.78 29.48
CA VAL A 613 20.79 41.25 28.13
C VAL A 613 21.76 40.08 28.27
N PHE A 614 21.25 38.85 28.20
CA PHE A 614 22.03 37.62 28.28
C PHE A 614 22.55 37.25 26.90
N HIS A 615 23.61 37.96 26.47
CA HIS A 615 24.22 37.80 25.14
C HIS A 615 25.73 38.10 25.16
N GLY A 616 26.48 37.64 24.17
CA GLY A 616 27.92 37.88 24.01
C GLY A 616 28.80 36.85 24.74
N GLN A 617 30.13 37.12 24.77
CA GLN A 617 31.12 36.19 25.33
C GLN A 617 31.18 36.28 26.87
N ASN A 618 31.05 37.48 27.44
CA ASN A 618 31.09 37.74 28.88
C ASN A 618 29.69 37.83 29.50
N ARG A 619 28.75 36.98 29.01
CA ARG A 619 27.37 37.01 29.51
C ARG A 619 27.23 36.49 30.93
N THR A 620 26.45 37.15 31.70
CA THR A 620 26.07 36.69 33.05
C THR A 620 24.56 36.67 33.17
N LEU A 621 24.00 35.55 33.66
CA LEU A 621 22.56 35.41 33.86
C LEU A 621 22.23 36.08 35.23
N ASP A 622 21.69 37.29 35.17
CA ASP A 622 21.25 38.02 36.38
C ASP A 622 19.79 37.70 36.70
N MET A 623 19.59 36.81 37.65
CA MET A 623 18.25 36.42 38.09
C MET A 623 17.58 37.45 38.98
N SER A 624 18.24 38.58 39.30
CA SER A 624 17.59 39.71 39.95
C SER A 624 16.85 40.61 38.95
N ALA A 625 17.07 40.44 37.65
CA ALA A 625 16.37 41.20 36.63
C ALA A 625 14.91 40.69 36.46
N ASP A 626 14.02 41.62 36.09
CA ASP A 626 12.62 41.35 35.78
C ASP A 626 12.49 40.79 34.34
N LEU A 627 13.31 41.29 33.42
CA LEU A 627 13.31 40.92 32.03
C LEU A 627 14.69 40.43 31.58
N ILE A 628 14.80 39.18 31.21
CA ILE A 628 16.01 38.58 30.63
C ILE A 628 15.78 38.37 29.12
N ILE A 629 16.70 38.94 28.31
CA ILE A 629 16.62 38.88 26.83
C ILE A 629 17.79 38.05 26.31
N THR A 630 17.49 37.04 25.50
CA THR A 630 18.48 36.16 24.89
C THR A 630 18.07 35.72 23.48
N ASN A 631 18.92 34.95 22.82
CA ASN A 631 18.61 34.43 21.48
C ASN A 631 18.47 32.92 21.42
N TYR A 632 17.94 32.40 20.28
CA TYR A 632 17.71 30.96 20.05
C TYR A 632 19.01 30.14 20.07
N SER A 633 20.14 30.70 19.69
CA SER A 633 21.43 30.01 19.76
C SER A 633 21.87 29.78 21.21
N LEU A 634 21.71 30.78 22.05
CA LEU A 634 22.03 30.67 23.47
C LEU A 634 21.01 29.82 24.22
N LEU A 635 19.73 29.87 23.85
CA LEU A 635 18.74 28.94 24.39
C LEU A 635 19.21 27.47 24.18
N ARG A 636 19.81 27.17 23.06
CA ARG A 636 20.34 25.81 22.78
C ARG A 636 21.61 25.51 23.59
N ILE A 637 22.55 26.48 23.67
CA ILE A 637 23.86 26.31 24.31
C ILE A 637 23.70 26.27 25.83
N GLU A 638 22.98 27.23 26.41
CA GLU A 638 22.77 27.43 27.84
C GLU A 638 21.47 26.76 28.34
N ARG A 639 21.02 25.71 27.61
CA ARG A 639 19.77 25.04 27.92
C ARG A 639 19.65 24.65 29.39
N ALA A 640 20.70 24.09 30.01
CA ALA A 640 20.67 23.62 31.38
C ALA A 640 20.38 24.77 32.34
N ALA A 641 21.03 25.89 32.16
CA ALA A 641 20.83 27.09 33.00
C ALA A 641 19.40 27.64 32.84
N LEU A 642 18.92 27.82 31.61
CA LEU A 642 17.61 28.43 31.35
C LEU A 642 16.44 27.52 31.72
N THR A 643 16.56 26.17 31.60
CA THR A 643 15.51 25.23 31.97
C THR A 643 15.47 24.84 33.45
N SER A 644 16.52 25.18 34.23
CA SER A 644 16.54 24.95 35.70
C SER A 644 15.66 25.94 36.47
N HIS A 645 15.34 27.07 35.86
CA HIS A 645 14.52 28.12 36.46
C HIS A 645 13.05 27.97 36.06
N GLU A 646 12.17 28.43 36.97
CA GLU A 646 10.76 28.60 36.67
C GLU A 646 10.53 30.07 36.32
N TRP A 647 9.89 30.29 35.16
CA TRP A 647 9.61 31.61 34.62
C TRP A 647 8.13 31.95 34.83
N ASP A 648 7.83 33.19 35.20
CA ASP A 648 6.45 33.66 35.22
C ASP A 648 5.95 33.82 33.75
N CYS A 649 6.82 34.33 32.89
CA CYS A 649 6.50 34.49 31.46
C CYS A 649 7.69 34.09 30.59
N VAL A 650 7.43 33.37 29.49
CA VAL A 650 8.38 33.10 28.40
C VAL A 650 7.80 33.60 27.10
N VAL A 651 8.52 34.47 26.42
CA VAL A 651 8.14 35.01 25.11
C VAL A 651 9.12 34.54 24.06
N LEU A 652 8.60 33.94 22.99
CA LEU A 652 9.34 33.64 21.77
C LEU A 652 8.99 34.67 20.70
N ASP A 653 9.93 35.55 20.39
CA ASP A 653 9.79 36.46 19.26
C ASP A 653 10.33 35.83 17.97
N GLU A 654 9.66 36.08 16.83
CA GLU A 654 9.88 35.39 15.58
C GLU A 654 9.86 33.86 15.75
N SER A 655 8.76 33.36 16.29
CA SER A 655 8.58 31.97 16.74
C SER A 655 8.77 30.94 15.61
N GLN A 656 8.81 31.34 14.33
CA GLN A 656 9.22 30.46 13.22
C GLN A 656 10.65 29.90 13.40
N ASN A 657 11.47 30.42 14.31
CA ASN A 657 12.76 29.82 14.65
C ASN A 657 12.64 28.44 15.33
N ILE A 658 11.49 28.10 15.88
CA ILE A 658 11.18 26.76 16.41
C ILE A 658 10.27 25.94 15.49
N LYS A 659 10.04 26.34 14.24
CA LYS A 659 9.12 25.67 13.29
C LYS A 659 9.40 24.19 13.07
N ASN A 660 10.64 23.76 13.16
CA ASN A 660 11.00 22.35 13.08
C ASN A 660 11.03 21.74 14.49
N PRO A 661 10.05 20.88 14.86
CA PRO A 661 9.97 20.29 16.21
C PRO A 661 11.16 19.38 16.53
N GLY A 662 11.86 18.86 15.52
CA GLY A 662 13.09 18.08 15.67
C GLY A 662 14.34 18.91 15.99
N SER A 663 14.30 20.23 15.78
CA SER A 663 15.44 21.11 16.00
C SER A 663 15.84 21.21 17.47
N GLN A 664 17.12 21.47 17.72
CA GLN A 664 17.62 21.61 19.09
C GLN A 664 17.03 22.86 19.79
N ALA A 665 16.74 23.91 19.02
CA ALA A 665 16.11 25.13 19.55
C ALA A 665 14.66 24.85 20.00
N ALA A 666 13.87 24.14 19.17
CA ALA A 666 12.50 23.74 19.53
C ALA A 666 12.49 22.84 20.77
N LYS A 667 13.36 21.82 20.80
CA LYS A 667 13.47 20.91 21.95
C LYS A 667 13.90 21.63 23.24
N ALA A 668 14.72 22.68 23.15
CA ALA A 668 15.09 23.49 24.28
C ALA A 668 13.91 24.36 24.74
N ALA A 669 13.20 25.01 23.81
CA ALA A 669 12.03 25.83 24.10
C ALA A 669 10.90 25.03 24.80
N PHE A 670 10.63 23.78 24.32
CA PHE A 670 9.61 22.91 24.92
C PHE A 670 9.91 22.51 26.38
N ARG A 671 11.18 22.54 26.78
CA ARG A 671 11.60 22.18 28.14
C ARG A 671 11.61 23.36 29.14
N LEU A 672 11.43 24.59 28.66
CA LEU A 672 11.31 25.73 29.53
C LEU A 672 10.07 25.59 30.43
N LYS A 673 10.23 25.86 31.70
CA LYS A 673 9.13 25.90 32.67
C LYS A 673 8.61 27.32 32.75
N ALA A 674 7.33 27.52 32.41
CA ALA A 674 6.73 28.86 32.48
C ALA A 674 5.24 28.78 32.82
N SER A 675 4.77 29.72 33.62
CA SER A 675 3.36 29.89 33.96
C SER A 675 2.57 30.45 32.77
N PHE A 676 3.17 31.38 32.00
CA PHE A 676 2.60 31.93 30.78
C PHE A 676 3.60 31.81 29.61
N ARG A 677 3.10 31.40 28.46
CA ARG A 677 3.90 31.21 27.25
C ARG A 677 3.29 31.99 26.10
N LEU A 678 4.07 32.87 25.52
CA LEU A 678 3.68 33.70 24.38
C LEU A 678 4.59 33.46 23.20
N ALA A 679 4.02 33.17 22.08
CA ALA A 679 4.72 33.14 20.80
C ALA A 679 4.31 34.35 19.97
N MET A 680 5.29 35.06 19.41
CA MET A 680 5.05 36.19 18.51
C MET A 680 5.62 35.87 17.14
N SER A 681 4.86 36.19 16.10
CA SER A 681 5.29 36.02 14.69
C SER A 681 4.45 36.92 13.80
N GLY A 682 5.06 37.48 12.75
CA GLY A 682 4.29 38.14 11.68
C GLY A 682 3.71 37.09 10.69
N THR A 683 4.21 35.85 10.74
CA THR A 683 3.86 34.76 9.83
C THR A 683 3.74 33.45 10.61
N PRO A 684 2.60 33.14 11.23
CA PRO A 684 2.46 31.98 12.11
C PRO A 684 2.60 30.64 11.39
N VAL A 685 2.35 30.58 10.07
CA VAL A 685 2.59 29.42 9.20
C VAL A 685 3.27 29.91 7.92
N GLU A 686 4.51 29.51 7.69
CA GLU A 686 5.24 29.90 6.49
C GLU A 686 5.13 28.85 5.36
N ASN A 687 5.37 27.58 5.70
CA ASN A 687 5.55 26.55 4.66
C ASN A 687 4.83 25.22 4.95
N ARG A 688 4.57 24.86 6.21
CA ARG A 688 4.00 23.55 6.57
C ARG A 688 3.12 23.64 7.81
N LEU A 689 2.09 22.80 7.86
CA LEU A 689 1.22 22.70 9.03
C LEU A 689 1.94 22.18 10.28
N GLU A 690 3.03 21.44 10.13
CA GLU A 690 3.86 20.97 11.22
C GLU A 690 4.55 22.10 11.97
N GLU A 691 4.75 23.24 11.33
CA GLU A 691 5.27 24.47 11.99
C GLU A 691 4.29 24.96 13.05
N LEU A 692 2.99 24.91 12.74
CA LEU A 692 1.92 25.24 13.66
C LEU A 692 1.93 24.32 14.89
N TRP A 693 2.08 23.01 14.69
CA TRP A 693 2.19 22.07 15.80
C TRP A 693 3.32 22.44 16.75
N SER A 694 4.47 22.83 16.21
CA SER A 694 5.63 23.20 17.04
C SER A 694 5.37 24.43 17.90
N VAL A 695 4.74 25.47 17.33
CA VAL A 695 4.38 26.69 18.08
C VAL A 695 3.35 26.37 19.16
N PHE A 696 2.31 25.57 18.83
CA PHE A 696 1.29 25.21 19.82
C PHE A 696 1.78 24.21 20.87
N ASN A 697 2.73 23.35 20.54
CA ASN A 697 3.37 22.50 21.56
C ASN A 697 4.22 23.31 22.55
N PHE A 698 4.70 24.49 22.15
CA PHE A 698 5.33 25.43 23.10
C PHE A 698 4.28 26.19 23.91
N THR A 699 3.29 26.83 23.26
CA THR A 699 2.32 27.70 23.96
C THR A 699 1.33 26.91 24.80
N ASN A 700 0.68 25.87 24.23
CA ASN A 700 -0.35 25.05 24.85
C ASN A 700 -0.03 23.56 24.67
N PRO A 701 0.91 22.99 25.46
CA PRO A 701 1.29 21.60 25.33
C PRO A 701 0.08 20.66 25.44
N GLY A 702 -0.05 19.75 24.51
CA GLY A 702 -1.13 18.76 24.47
C GLY A 702 -2.36 19.17 23.66
N LEU A 703 -2.59 20.46 23.36
CA LEU A 703 -3.76 20.95 22.60
C LEU A 703 -3.91 20.26 21.24
N LEU A 704 -2.81 20.05 20.51
CA LEU A 704 -2.79 19.40 19.20
C LEU A 704 -2.36 17.93 19.28
N GLY A 705 -2.32 17.34 20.48
CA GLY A 705 -1.85 15.97 20.68
C GLY A 705 -0.36 15.78 20.38
N ASN A 706 0.09 14.52 20.29
CA ASN A 706 1.47 14.25 19.90
C ASN A 706 1.69 14.44 18.39
N TYR A 707 2.95 14.65 17.99
CA TYR A 707 3.32 14.97 16.61
C TYR A 707 2.83 13.94 15.57
N ARG A 708 2.94 12.63 15.87
CA ARG A 708 2.49 11.58 14.96
C ARG A 708 0.97 11.56 14.77
N LYS A 709 0.21 11.80 15.84
CA LYS A 709 -1.25 11.91 15.77
C LYS A 709 -1.66 13.15 14.99
N PHE A 710 -1.00 14.29 15.20
CA PHE A 710 -1.22 15.51 14.45
C PHE A 710 -1.01 15.31 12.94
N GLN A 711 0.08 14.64 12.56
CA GLN A 711 0.35 14.33 11.15
C GLN A 711 -0.77 13.48 10.52
N LYS A 712 -1.17 12.40 11.19
CA LYS A 712 -2.21 11.50 10.67
C LYS A 712 -3.58 12.17 10.59
N ARG A 713 -3.91 13.01 11.56
CA ARG A 713 -5.24 13.58 11.70
C ARG A 713 -5.43 14.90 10.96
N PHE A 714 -4.41 15.72 10.88
CA PHE A 714 -4.47 17.05 10.29
C PHE A 714 -3.53 17.24 9.12
N SER A 715 -2.23 17.04 9.29
CA SER A 715 -1.26 17.41 8.25
C SER A 715 -1.45 16.64 6.96
N ILE A 716 -1.60 15.32 7.00
CA ILE A 716 -1.78 14.47 5.81
C ILE A 716 -3.16 14.70 5.18
N PRO A 717 -4.30 14.63 5.92
CA PRO A 717 -5.61 14.86 5.32
C PRO A 717 -5.78 16.25 4.71
N ILE A 718 -5.34 17.30 5.41
CA ILE A 718 -5.38 18.69 4.91
C ILE A 718 -4.50 18.82 3.65
N GLY A 719 -3.34 18.16 3.63
CA GLY A 719 -2.49 18.09 2.43
C GLY A 719 -3.16 17.43 1.22
N LEU A 720 -4.15 16.57 1.46
CA LEU A 720 -4.98 15.93 0.45
C LEU A 720 -6.28 16.69 0.13
N GLY A 721 -6.52 17.84 0.79
CA GLY A 721 -7.68 18.70 0.55
C GLY A 721 -8.89 18.43 1.46
N ASP A 722 -8.73 17.74 2.58
CA ASP A 722 -9.80 17.46 3.54
C ASP A 722 -10.27 18.74 4.25
N GLN A 723 -11.48 19.20 3.91
CA GLN A 723 -12.11 20.40 4.44
C GLN A 723 -12.55 20.23 5.90
N ILE A 724 -12.95 19.02 6.30
CA ILE A 724 -13.40 18.72 7.67
C ILE A 724 -12.21 18.81 8.63
N ALA A 725 -11.10 18.20 8.26
CA ALA A 725 -9.86 18.29 9.04
C ALA A 725 -9.37 19.75 9.15
N THR A 726 -9.51 20.53 8.08
CA THR A 726 -9.16 21.96 8.05
C THR A 726 -10.01 22.76 9.02
N ALA A 727 -11.34 22.61 8.96
CA ALA A 727 -12.30 23.29 9.82
C ALA A 727 -12.09 22.93 11.30
N SER A 728 -11.86 21.64 11.58
CA SER A 728 -11.58 21.13 12.92
C SER A 728 -10.32 21.74 13.50
N LEU A 729 -9.21 21.73 12.76
CA LEU A 729 -7.95 22.35 13.20
C LEU A 729 -8.11 23.85 13.46
N ARG A 730 -8.74 24.57 12.53
CA ARG A 730 -9.00 26.02 12.65
C ARG A 730 -9.80 26.35 13.91
N GLN A 731 -10.88 25.63 14.16
CA GLN A 731 -11.70 25.81 15.34
C GLN A 731 -10.93 25.60 16.64
N LYS A 732 -10.03 24.62 16.64
CA LYS A 732 -9.21 24.25 17.80
C LYS A 732 -8.18 25.31 18.17
N ILE A 733 -7.56 25.97 17.17
CA ILE A 733 -6.49 26.95 17.39
C ILE A 733 -6.98 28.38 17.48
N LYS A 734 -8.15 28.69 16.91
CA LYS A 734 -8.72 30.05 16.84
C LYS A 734 -8.70 30.81 18.18
N PRO A 735 -9.03 30.22 19.34
CA PRO A 735 -9.03 30.91 20.62
C PRO A 735 -7.66 31.38 21.06
N PHE A 736 -6.59 30.79 20.56
CA PHE A 736 -5.22 31.02 21.03
C PHE A 736 -4.37 31.79 20.02
N VAL A 737 -4.96 32.27 18.91
CA VAL A 737 -4.28 33.07 17.90
C VAL A 737 -4.98 34.42 17.77
N LEU A 738 -4.26 35.47 17.98
CA LEU A 738 -4.69 36.83 17.67
C LEU A 738 -3.91 37.32 16.45
N ARG A 739 -4.61 37.51 15.34
CA ARG A 739 -4.05 38.02 14.09
C ARG A 739 -4.89 39.16 13.56
N ARG A 740 -4.24 40.30 13.40
CA ARG A 740 -4.85 41.50 12.82
C ARG A 740 -3.99 41.97 11.64
N ARG A 741 -4.62 42.40 10.59
CA ARG A 741 -3.95 42.97 9.43
C ARG A 741 -3.88 44.51 9.58
N LYS A 742 -2.89 45.13 8.93
CA LYS A 742 -2.71 46.58 8.94
C LYS A 742 -3.91 47.30 8.37
N ASP A 743 -4.46 46.79 7.28
CA ASP A 743 -5.64 47.31 6.58
C ASP A 743 -6.93 47.26 7.42
N GLU A 744 -6.98 46.36 8.39
CA GLU A 744 -8.15 46.21 9.28
C GLU A 744 -8.12 47.18 10.51
N VAL A 745 -6.93 47.53 10.97
CA VAL A 745 -6.79 48.24 12.29
C VAL A 745 -6.15 49.62 12.23
N GLU A 746 -5.43 49.98 11.16
CA GLU A 746 -4.70 51.21 10.98
C GLU A 746 -5.07 51.92 9.69
N LEU A 747 -6.17 52.64 9.73
CA LEU A 747 -6.65 53.42 8.57
C LEU A 747 -5.78 54.67 8.29
N GLU A 748 -4.91 55.06 9.23
CA GLU A 748 -4.04 56.26 9.12
C GLU A 748 -2.66 55.96 8.51
N LEU A 749 -2.28 54.70 8.33
CA LEU A 749 -1.01 54.35 7.63
C LEU A 749 -1.12 54.77 6.16
N PRO A 750 -0.07 55.41 5.60
CA PRO A 750 -0.04 55.68 4.17
C PRO A 750 -0.20 54.43 3.31
N SER A 751 -0.70 54.62 2.10
CA SER A 751 -0.89 53.50 1.18
C SER A 751 0.43 52.80 0.83
N ARG A 752 0.36 51.49 0.70
CA ARG A 752 1.46 50.64 0.15
C ARG A 752 1.09 50.24 -1.28
N THR A 753 1.92 50.61 -2.26
CA THR A 753 1.75 50.25 -3.65
C THR A 753 2.83 49.26 -4.07
N ASN A 754 2.39 48.11 -4.59
CA ASN A 754 3.32 47.10 -5.12
C ASN A 754 3.38 47.22 -6.64
N LEU A 755 4.56 47.37 -7.21
CA LEU A 755 4.81 47.52 -8.62
C LEU A 755 5.71 46.41 -9.14
N LEU A 756 5.35 45.83 -10.27
CA LEU A 756 6.19 44.89 -10.99
C LEU A 756 6.88 45.61 -12.14
N LEU A 757 8.21 45.61 -12.12
CA LEU A 757 9.03 46.13 -13.19
C LEU A 757 9.67 44.98 -13.96
N TYR A 758 9.25 44.84 -15.22
CA TYR A 758 9.82 43.82 -16.10
C TYR A 758 11.03 44.36 -16.84
N CYS A 759 12.15 43.69 -16.81
CA CYS A 759 13.29 43.99 -17.64
C CYS A 759 13.49 42.90 -18.68
N GLU A 760 13.74 43.26 -19.91
CA GLU A 760 14.15 42.31 -20.96
C GLU A 760 15.66 42.15 -20.93
N LEU A 761 16.11 40.91 -20.88
CA LEU A 761 17.52 40.57 -20.98
C LEU A 761 18.05 40.95 -22.36
N ASN A 762 19.15 41.65 -22.41
CA ASN A 762 19.82 41.94 -23.67
C ASN A 762 20.32 40.62 -24.34
N GLU A 763 20.71 40.69 -25.58
CA GLU A 763 21.10 39.52 -26.37
C GLU A 763 22.24 38.69 -25.71
N SER A 764 23.22 39.36 -25.11
CA SER A 764 24.32 38.69 -24.44
C SER A 764 23.85 37.94 -23.16
N GLU A 765 23.04 38.61 -22.35
CA GLU A 765 22.43 38.05 -21.14
C GLU A 765 21.49 36.88 -21.48
N ARG A 766 20.70 37.03 -22.54
CA ARG A 766 19.80 35.99 -23.02
C ARG A 766 20.56 34.76 -23.45
N ASN A 767 21.64 34.92 -24.20
CA ASN A 767 22.48 33.82 -24.62
C ASN A 767 23.11 33.07 -23.46
N ILE A 768 23.59 33.78 -22.42
CA ILE A 768 24.13 33.16 -21.20
C ILE A 768 23.01 32.43 -20.44
N TYR A 769 21.86 33.06 -20.27
CA TYR A 769 20.72 32.43 -19.59
C TYR A 769 20.25 31.14 -20.30
N ASP A 770 20.14 31.21 -21.64
CA ASP A 770 19.68 30.06 -22.44
C ASP A 770 20.75 28.95 -22.48
N ALA A 771 22.05 29.30 -22.46
CA ALA A 771 23.12 28.32 -22.32
C ALA A 771 23.09 27.60 -20.99
N VAL A 772 22.89 28.32 -19.87
CA VAL A 772 22.70 27.73 -18.55
C VAL A 772 21.45 26.84 -18.52
N ARG A 773 20.36 27.28 -19.15
CA ARG A 773 19.11 26.51 -19.26
C ARG A 773 19.31 25.25 -20.08
N ALA A 774 19.95 25.34 -21.25
CA ALA A 774 20.17 24.19 -22.15
C ALA A 774 21.11 23.14 -21.52
N ALA A 775 22.15 23.56 -20.82
CA ALA A 775 23.05 22.64 -20.10
C ALA A 775 22.33 21.81 -19.00
N THR A 776 21.15 22.24 -18.63
CA THR A 776 20.47 21.78 -17.41
C THR A 776 19.27 20.90 -17.68
N SER A 777 18.46 21.18 -18.73
CA SER A 777 17.04 20.83 -18.67
C SER A 777 16.71 19.37 -18.94
N SER A 778 17.42 18.68 -19.85
CA SER A 778 16.92 17.35 -20.30
C SER A 778 17.29 16.20 -19.38
N SER A 779 18.47 16.20 -18.78
CA SER A 779 18.92 15.10 -17.90
C SER A 779 18.34 15.20 -16.49
N ILE A 780 18.20 16.44 -15.99
CA ILE A 780 17.68 16.68 -14.62
C ILE A 780 16.18 16.52 -14.54
N VAL A 781 15.43 17.00 -15.55
CA VAL A 781 13.98 16.79 -15.62
C VAL A 781 13.67 15.29 -15.71
N LYS A 782 14.37 14.54 -16.58
CA LYS A 782 14.23 13.08 -16.65
C LYS A 782 14.61 12.38 -15.34
N SER A 783 15.67 12.84 -14.68
CA SER A 783 16.08 12.31 -13.38
C SER A 783 15.01 12.58 -12.30
N LEU A 784 14.43 13.79 -12.27
CA LEU A 784 13.34 14.13 -11.35
C LEU A 784 12.08 13.29 -11.62
N GLU A 785 11.68 13.13 -12.88
CA GLU A 785 10.55 12.29 -13.27
C GLU A 785 10.74 10.83 -12.83
N ALA A 786 11.98 10.34 -12.92
CA ALA A 786 12.37 9.00 -12.50
C ALA A 786 12.58 8.81 -10.97
N GLY A 787 12.31 9.84 -10.15
CA GLY A 787 12.49 9.73 -8.70
C GLY A 787 13.86 10.17 -8.17
N GLY A 788 14.72 10.77 -9.01
CA GLY A 788 16.07 11.20 -8.66
C GLY A 788 16.19 12.40 -7.71
N SER A 789 17.41 12.81 -7.43
CA SER A 789 17.75 13.80 -6.41
C SER A 789 17.20 15.21 -6.69
N ILE A 790 16.42 15.73 -5.72
CA ILE A 790 15.92 17.12 -5.72
C ILE A 790 17.07 18.15 -5.62
N MET A 791 18.19 17.79 -5.00
CA MET A 791 19.32 18.70 -4.78
C MET A 791 19.94 19.21 -6.09
N ALA A 792 20.07 18.35 -7.10
CA ALA A 792 20.59 18.74 -8.40
C ALA A 792 19.68 19.78 -9.10
N ALA A 793 18.36 19.61 -8.98
CA ALA A 793 17.38 20.55 -9.51
C ALA A 793 17.46 21.92 -8.82
N LEU A 794 17.60 21.92 -7.49
CA LEU A 794 17.75 23.15 -6.70
C LEU A 794 19.04 23.90 -7.05
N GLU A 795 20.15 23.20 -7.26
CA GLU A 795 21.42 23.81 -7.69
C GLU A 795 21.28 24.49 -9.06
N GLN A 796 20.60 23.85 -9.96
CA GLN A 796 20.40 24.42 -11.30
C GLN A 796 19.43 25.60 -11.29
N LEU A 797 18.37 25.54 -10.52
CA LEU A 797 17.49 26.70 -10.31
C LEU A 797 18.25 27.87 -9.69
N LEU A 798 19.23 27.58 -8.82
CA LEU A 798 20.16 28.59 -8.30
C LEU A 798 20.94 29.28 -9.44
N ARG A 799 21.53 28.51 -10.36
CA ARG A 799 22.29 29.02 -11.51
C ARG A 799 21.42 29.84 -12.47
N LEU A 800 20.21 29.34 -12.76
CA LEU A 800 19.26 30.06 -13.59
C LEU A 800 18.86 31.41 -12.99
N ARG A 801 18.63 31.45 -11.67
CA ARG A 801 18.31 32.70 -10.96
C ARG A 801 19.50 33.67 -10.96
N GLN A 802 20.74 33.17 -10.77
CA GLN A 802 21.94 33.96 -10.90
C GLN A 802 22.07 34.57 -12.32
N ALA A 803 21.87 33.75 -13.35
CA ALA A 803 21.91 34.21 -14.73
C ALA A 803 20.81 35.25 -15.08
N ALA A 804 19.63 35.13 -14.47
CA ALA A 804 18.55 36.11 -14.64
C ALA A 804 18.83 37.45 -13.92
N CYS A 805 19.73 37.47 -12.90
CA CYS A 805 20.09 38.68 -12.18
C CYS A 805 21.26 39.43 -12.87
N HIS A 806 22.37 38.74 -13.12
CA HIS A 806 23.58 39.34 -13.69
C HIS A 806 24.53 38.28 -14.23
N PRO A 807 25.12 38.44 -15.43
CA PRO A 807 26.05 37.47 -16.01
C PRO A 807 27.22 37.11 -15.07
N SER A 808 27.84 38.09 -14.40
CA SER A 808 28.97 37.87 -13.50
C SER A 808 28.66 37.08 -12.24
N LEU A 809 27.42 36.77 -11.95
CA LEU A 809 27.03 35.82 -10.89
C LEU A 809 27.17 34.36 -11.35
N VAL A 810 27.32 34.13 -12.66
CA VAL A 810 27.54 32.81 -13.22
C VAL A 810 29.05 32.60 -13.41
N PRO A 811 29.63 31.56 -12.83
CA PRO A 811 31.07 31.31 -12.96
C PRO A 811 31.57 31.28 -14.42
N GLY A 812 32.64 31.99 -14.72
CA GLY A 812 33.24 32.04 -16.06
C GLY A 812 32.66 33.13 -16.98
N HIS A 813 31.75 33.97 -16.49
CA HIS A 813 31.19 35.08 -17.23
C HIS A 813 31.47 36.40 -16.52
N GLU A 814 31.82 37.44 -17.29
CA GLU A 814 32.06 38.81 -16.80
C GLU A 814 31.22 39.78 -17.64
N ALA A 815 30.60 40.73 -16.98
CA ALA A 815 29.85 41.82 -17.61
C ALA A 815 29.98 43.09 -16.73
N ALA A 816 30.02 44.23 -17.34
CA ALA A 816 30.14 45.52 -16.65
C ALA A 816 28.81 45.94 -16.01
N THR A 817 27.70 45.61 -16.65
CA THR A 817 26.32 45.90 -16.16
C THR A 817 25.36 44.76 -16.53
N SER A 818 24.11 44.86 -16.10
CA SER A 818 23.01 44.04 -16.56
C SER A 818 21.76 44.87 -16.76
N SER A 819 20.83 44.35 -17.59
CA SER A 819 19.53 45.00 -17.85
C SER A 819 18.76 45.32 -16.55
N LYS A 820 18.92 44.51 -15.51
CA LYS A 820 18.36 44.77 -14.18
C LYS A 820 19.05 45.95 -13.47
N ILE A 821 20.35 46.03 -13.54
CA ILE A 821 21.10 47.16 -12.95
C ILE A 821 20.75 48.44 -13.69
N ASP A 822 20.68 48.42 -15.02
CA ASP A 822 20.36 49.60 -15.82
C ASP A 822 18.95 50.10 -15.46
N LEU A 823 17.93 49.23 -15.36
CA LEU A 823 16.60 49.58 -14.93
C LEU A 823 16.56 50.08 -13.47
N LEU A 824 17.28 49.42 -12.56
CA LEU A 824 17.41 49.86 -11.17
C LEU A 824 18.00 51.27 -11.10
N MET A 825 19.09 51.55 -11.84
CA MET A 825 19.74 52.86 -11.82
C MET A 825 18.88 53.97 -12.38
N GLN A 826 18.07 53.67 -13.39
CA GLN A 826 17.05 54.59 -13.93
C GLN A 826 16.04 54.97 -12.82
N GLU A 827 15.41 53.99 -12.18
CA GLU A 827 14.40 54.21 -11.17
C GLU A 827 14.96 54.86 -9.89
N ILE A 828 16.12 54.42 -9.44
CA ILE A 828 16.79 54.97 -8.24
C ILE A 828 17.21 56.41 -8.41
N THR A 829 17.74 56.78 -9.61
CA THR A 829 18.12 58.16 -9.89
C THR A 829 16.88 59.05 -9.87
N ALA A 830 15.79 58.62 -10.47
CA ALA A 830 14.53 59.37 -10.41
C ALA A 830 13.96 59.50 -8.96
N THR A 831 14.05 58.42 -8.18
CA THR A 831 13.61 58.40 -6.78
C THR A 831 14.37 59.42 -5.94
N ILE A 832 15.69 59.44 -6.04
CA ILE A 832 16.58 60.35 -5.29
C ILE A 832 16.42 61.80 -5.75
N ALA A 833 16.27 62.04 -7.06
CA ALA A 833 16.03 63.39 -7.59
C ALA A 833 14.73 64.01 -7.04
N ASN A 834 13.76 63.18 -6.67
CA ASN A 834 12.50 63.63 -6.03
C ASN A 834 12.59 63.72 -4.50
N GLY A 835 13.77 63.53 -3.88
CA GLY A 835 13.99 63.69 -2.45
C GLY A 835 13.52 62.51 -1.62
N HIS A 836 13.43 61.34 -2.23
CA HIS A 836 13.03 60.10 -1.56
C HIS A 836 14.27 59.27 -1.11
N LYS A 837 14.12 58.46 -0.08
CA LYS A 837 15.11 57.49 0.35
C LYS A 837 14.68 56.08 -0.04
N ALA A 838 15.62 55.25 -0.47
CA ALA A 838 15.36 53.93 -0.98
C ALA A 838 16.12 52.80 -0.28
N LEU A 839 15.45 51.66 -0.12
CA LEU A 839 16.05 50.37 0.28
C LEU A 839 16.20 49.47 -0.94
N ILE A 840 17.37 48.89 -1.13
CA ILE A 840 17.63 47.92 -2.20
C ILE A 840 17.93 46.57 -1.56
N PHE A 841 17.07 45.59 -1.83
CA PHE A 841 17.21 44.23 -1.30
C PHE A 841 17.62 43.25 -2.36
N SER A 842 18.59 42.38 -2.03
CA SER A 842 18.89 41.19 -2.80
C SER A 842 19.24 40.03 -1.87
N GLN A 843 18.96 38.80 -2.32
CA GLN A 843 19.46 37.60 -1.66
C GLN A 843 20.98 37.38 -1.88
N TRP A 844 21.52 37.93 -2.97
CA TRP A 844 22.91 37.78 -3.40
C TRP A 844 23.73 38.97 -2.93
N THR A 845 24.60 38.77 -1.94
CA THR A 845 25.57 39.83 -1.59
C THR A 845 26.49 40.22 -2.76
N GLY A 846 26.90 39.24 -3.59
CA GLY A 846 27.63 39.49 -4.82
C GLY A 846 26.87 40.32 -5.84
N PHE A 847 25.52 40.32 -5.85
CA PHE A 847 24.76 41.21 -6.71
C PHE A 847 24.79 42.65 -6.18
N LEU A 848 24.72 42.80 -4.83
CA LEU A 848 24.91 44.12 -4.21
C LEU A 848 26.32 44.68 -4.51
N ASP A 849 27.35 43.79 -4.52
CA ASP A 849 28.73 44.21 -4.90
C ASP A 849 28.78 44.76 -6.32
N LEU A 850 27.97 44.22 -7.23
CA LEU A 850 27.89 44.69 -8.63
C LEU A 850 27.06 45.98 -8.79
N VAL A 851 26.11 46.27 -7.87
CA VAL A 851 25.33 47.53 -7.84
C VAL A 851 26.15 48.70 -7.30
N GLU A 852 27.02 48.50 -6.32
CA GLU A 852 27.83 49.54 -5.71
C GLU A 852 28.62 50.45 -6.68
N PRO A 853 29.36 49.91 -7.68
CA PRO A 853 30.08 50.73 -8.62
C PRO A 853 29.21 51.71 -9.38
N HIS A 854 27.98 51.27 -9.77
CA HIS A 854 27.01 52.08 -10.54
C HIS A 854 26.46 53.23 -9.67
N LEU A 855 26.17 52.97 -8.39
CA LEU A 855 25.77 54.02 -7.44
C LEU A 855 26.90 55.08 -7.28
N ARG A 856 28.14 54.62 -7.09
CA ARG A 856 29.31 55.53 -6.98
C ARG A 856 29.53 56.35 -8.27
N GLN A 857 29.41 55.72 -9.44
CA GLN A 857 29.51 56.39 -10.72
C GLN A 857 28.44 57.49 -10.88
N SER A 858 27.25 57.27 -10.35
CA SER A 858 26.17 58.24 -10.37
C SER A 858 26.22 59.26 -9.19
N ASN A 859 27.32 59.28 -8.43
CA ASN A 859 27.51 60.10 -7.25
C ASN A 859 26.41 59.92 -6.16
N ILE A 860 25.82 58.71 -6.06
CA ILE A 860 24.83 58.38 -5.05
C ILE A 860 25.54 57.79 -3.85
N THR A 861 25.39 58.47 -2.68
CA THR A 861 25.91 57.94 -1.41
C THR A 861 24.97 56.84 -0.89
N PHE A 862 25.57 55.81 -0.30
CA PHE A 862 24.84 54.67 0.23
C PHE A 862 25.50 54.11 1.48
N VAL A 863 24.73 53.38 2.25
CA VAL A 863 25.19 52.49 3.34
C VAL A 863 24.84 51.06 3.01
N ARG A 864 25.53 50.11 3.60
CA ARG A 864 25.34 48.70 3.37
C ARG A 864 25.14 47.93 4.65
N LEU A 865 24.15 47.01 4.62
CA LEU A 865 23.81 46.13 5.74
C LEU A 865 23.69 44.68 5.23
N ASP A 866 24.64 43.85 5.58
CA ASP A 866 24.66 42.45 5.25
C ASP A 866 25.18 41.57 6.38
N GLY A 867 25.48 40.29 6.11
CA GLY A 867 25.99 39.34 7.10
C GLY A 867 27.34 39.71 7.72
N SER A 868 28.14 40.53 7.03
CA SER A 868 29.48 40.96 7.47
C SER A 868 29.46 42.21 8.33
N THR A 869 28.33 42.95 8.33
CA THR A 869 28.17 44.20 9.07
C THR A 869 28.19 43.96 10.58
N ARG A 870 29.21 44.46 11.27
CA ARG A 870 29.39 44.31 12.72
C ARG A 870 28.56 45.32 13.52
N ASP A 871 28.64 46.61 13.15
CA ASP A 871 27.85 47.68 13.78
C ASP A 871 26.57 47.97 12.97
N ARG A 872 25.57 47.14 13.18
CA ARG A 872 24.27 47.27 12.52
C ARG A 872 23.48 48.50 13.01
N ALA A 873 23.62 48.84 14.31
CA ALA A 873 22.88 49.93 14.88
C ALA A 873 23.39 51.27 14.30
N GLY A 874 24.70 51.46 14.23
CA GLY A 874 25.28 52.68 13.68
C GLY A 874 24.96 52.87 12.18
N VAL A 875 24.92 51.78 11.41
CA VAL A 875 24.53 51.86 9.99
C VAL A 875 23.05 52.27 9.83
N VAL A 876 22.16 51.76 10.66
CA VAL A 876 20.74 52.12 10.66
C VAL A 876 20.55 53.57 11.10
N GLU A 877 21.20 54.01 12.19
CA GLU A 877 21.15 55.36 12.67
C GLU A 877 21.68 56.38 11.63
N THR A 878 22.80 56.06 10.95
CA THR A 878 23.34 56.88 9.86
C THR A 878 22.34 57.02 8.73
N PHE A 879 21.63 55.95 8.35
CA PHE A 879 20.62 55.99 7.26
C PHE A 879 19.39 56.77 7.68
N GLN A 880 18.94 56.61 8.92
CA GLN A 880 17.72 57.25 9.46
C GLN A 880 17.90 58.77 9.68
N GLY A 881 19.11 59.27 9.80
CA GLY A 881 19.36 60.69 9.95
C GLY A 881 18.88 61.52 8.74
N ASP A 882 18.48 62.76 8.97
CA ASP A 882 17.94 63.66 7.94
C ASP A 882 18.97 63.89 6.80
N ASP A 883 20.27 64.04 7.15
CA ASP A 883 21.38 64.17 6.21
C ASP A 883 22.02 62.83 5.80
N GLY A 884 21.37 61.72 6.18
CA GLY A 884 21.86 60.37 5.90
C GLY A 884 21.77 59.99 4.41
N PRO A 885 22.59 58.98 3.98
CA PRO A 885 22.59 58.53 2.62
C PRO A 885 21.17 58.17 2.09
N PRO A 886 20.87 58.54 0.82
CA PRO A 886 19.55 58.28 0.27
C PRO A 886 19.28 56.79 -0.04
N VAL A 887 20.35 55.97 -0.12
CA VAL A 887 20.24 54.57 -0.46
C VAL A 887 20.82 53.67 0.63
N MET A 888 20.13 52.58 0.93
CA MET A 888 20.63 51.49 1.75
C MET A 888 20.60 50.18 1.00
N LEU A 889 21.76 49.55 0.82
CA LEU A 889 21.88 48.19 0.27
C LEU A 889 21.75 47.15 1.37
N ILE A 890 20.82 46.21 1.22
CA ILE A 890 20.47 45.25 2.27
C ILE A 890 20.40 43.83 1.73
N SER A 891 21.10 42.90 2.34
CA SER A 891 20.84 41.50 2.04
C SER A 891 19.51 41.04 2.67
N LEU A 892 18.68 40.30 1.91
CA LEU A 892 17.37 39.81 2.38
C LEU A 892 17.49 39.07 3.74
N LYS A 893 18.55 38.32 3.96
CA LYS A 893 18.81 37.63 5.23
C LYS A 893 19.10 38.60 6.38
N ALA A 894 19.81 39.67 6.13
CA ALA A 894 20.13 40.67 7.16
C ALA A 894 18.96 41.61 7.42
N GLY A 895 18.20 41.96 6.36
CA GLY A 895 17.01 42.81 6.45
C GLY A 895 15.78 42.12 7.03
N GLY A 896 15.76 40.77 7.08
CA GLY A 896 14.62 40.01 7.57
C GLY A 896 14.32 40.11 9.08
N THR A 897 15.07 40.86 9.85
CA THR A 897 14.95 40.86 11.32
C THR A 897 14.89 42.26 11.94
N GLY A 898 13.70 42.65 12.40
CA GLY A 898 13.42 43.65 13.44
C GLY A 898 13.89 45.10 13.24
N LEU A 899 14.41 45.46 12.06
CA LEU A 899 14.90 46.83 11.79
C LEU A 899 13.71 47.77 11.59
N ASN A 900 13.89 49.01 12.04
CA ASN A 900 12.99 50.13 11.72
C ASN A 900 13.68 51.03 10.70
N LEU A 901 13.11 51.18 9.49
CA LEU A 901 13.71 51.94 8.39
C LEU A 901 12.68 52.90 7.77
N THR A 902 11.92 53.59 8.61
CA THR A 902 10.83 54.50 8.22
C THR A 902 11.28 55.77 7.48
N ALA A 903 12.59 56.09 7.47
CA ALA A 903 13.11 57.16 6.64
C ALA A 903 13.00 56.87 5.12
N ALA A 904 12.92 55.57 4.73
CA ALA A 904 12.73 55.18 3.36
C ALA A 904 11.23 55.02 3.04
N ASP A 905 10.85 55.40 1.82
CA ASP A 905 9.52 55.25 1.26
C ASP A 905 9.53 54.45 -0.06
N HIS A 906 10.70 54.07 -0.57
CA HIS A 906 10.88 53.27 -1.76
C HIS A 906 11.67 52.01 -1.44
N VAL A 907 11.19 50.86 -1.89
CA VAL A 907 11.81 49.54 -1.68
C VAL A 907 11.98 48.84 -3.00
N PHE A 908 13.19 48.46 -3.35
CA PHE A 908 13.51 47.72 -4.56
C PHE A 908 13.91 46.29 -4.19
N LEU A 909 13.17 45.31 -4.69
CA LEU A 909 13.47 43.89 -4.59
C LEU A 909 14.07 43.44 -5.91
N LEU A 910 15.36 43.16 -5.95
CA LEU A 910 16.10 42.88 -7.18
C LEU A 910 15.89 41.46 -7.70
N ASP A 911 15.54 40.53 -6.82
CA ASP A 911 15.39 39.13 -7.16
C ASP A 911 14.25 38.51 -6.35
N PRO A 912 13.28 37.78 -6.98
CA PRO A 912 12.18 37.16 -6.29
C PRO A 912 12.67 36.01 -5.39
N TRP A 913 12.11 35.95 -4.17
CA TRP A 913 12.44 34.92 -3.19
C TRP A 913 11.38 33.80 -3.19
N TRP A 914 11.78 32.58 -2.84
CA TRP A 914 10.86 31.45 -2.77
C TRP A 914 9.71 31.62 -1.79
N ASN A 915 9.95 32.33 -0.69
CA ASN A 915 8.99 32.64 0.33
C ASN A 915 8.53 34.10 0.21
N PRO A 916 7.31 34.38 -0.24
CA PRO A 916 6.80 35.74 -0.38
C PRO A 916 6.77 36.49 0.96
N ALA A 917 6.59 35.78 2.09
CA ALA A 917 6.60 36.39 3.40
C ALA A 917 7.93 37.08 3.75
N ALA A 918 9.06 36.58 3.26
CA ALA A 918 10.36 37.23 3.48
C ALA A 918 10.50 38.54 2.71
N GLU A 919 9.90 38.67 1.50
CA GLU A 919 9.84 39.91 0.75
C GLU A 919 8.90 40.92 1.44
N ASP A 920 7.74 40.44 1.89
CA ASP A 920 6.78 41.29 2.63
C ASP A 920 7.42 41.78 3.94
N GLN A 921 8.17 40.92 4.65
CA GLN A 921 8.95 41.32 5.82
C GLN A 921 9.97 42.41 5.51
N ALA A 922 10.65 42.32 4.37
CA ALA A 922 11.62 43.35 3.96
C ALA A 922 10.91 44.67 3.64
N ALA A 923 9.80 44.65 2.93
CA ALA A 923 9.01 45.84 2.62
C ALA A 923 8.39 46.48 3.89
N ASP A 924 7.97 45.67 4.86
CA ASP A 924 7.37 46.11 6.11
C ASP A 924 8.37 46.79 7.08
N ARG A 925 9.64 46.90 6.71
CA ARG A 925 10.63 47.75 7.45
C ARG A 925 10.35 49.23 7.23
N THR A 926 9.76 49.60 6.10
CA THR A 926 9.40 50.99 5.77
C THR A 926 7.95 51.29 6.11
N HIS A 927 7.05 50.32 5.88
CA HIS A 927 5.60 50.49 6.11
C HIS A 927 5.20 50.11 7.52
N ARG A 928 5.51 51.00 8.49
CA ARG A 928 5.31 50.84 9.94
C ARG A 928 4.73 52.10 10.55
N ILE A 929 4.25 51.97 11.81
CA ILE A 929 3.86 53.14 12.61
C ILE A 929 5.05 54.14 12.67
N GLY A 930 4.78 55.39 12.27
CA GLY A 930 5.78 56.42 12.10
C GLY A 930 6.21 56.66 10.67
N GLN A 931 5.58 56.01 9.69
CA GLN A 931 5.74 56.32 8.28
C GLN A 931 4.64 57.34 7.85
N ASP A 932 5.08 58.48 7.32
CA ASP A 932 4.18 59.58 6.92
C ASP A 932 4.01 59.64 5.37
N LYS A 933 4.77 58.88 4.59
CA LYS A 933 4.76 58.91 3.14
C LYS A 933 4.23 57.57 2.57
N PRO A 934 3.55 57.62 1.41
CA PRO A 934 3.18 56.42 0.67
C PRO A 934 4.42 55.53 0.38
N VAL A 935 4.31 54.23 0.59
CA VAL A 935 5.41 53.29 0.35
C VAL A 935 5.26 52.60 -0.97
N PHE A 936 6.28 52.68 -1.79
CA PHE A 936 6.32 52.01 -3.10
C PHE A 936 7.30 50.82 -3.03
N VAL A 937 6.79 49.64 -3.41
CA VAL A 937 7.57 48.41 -3.42
C VAL A 937 7.70 47.92 -4.85
N TYR A 938 8.90 48.03 -5.39
CA TYR A 938 9.26 47.64 -6.77
C TYR A 938 9.88 46.25 -6.76
N ARG A 939 9.30 45.36 -7.54
CA ARG A 939 9.88 44.03 -7.82
C ARG A 939 10.42 44.03 -9.24
N ILE A 940 11.73 43.86 -9.38
CA ILE A 940 12.40 43.82 -10.67
C ILE A 940 12.53 42.36 -11.12
N VAL A 941 11.95 42.04 -12.26
CA VAL A 941 11.81 40.69 -12.77
C VAL A 941 12.30 40.60 -14.20
N ALA A 942 13.16 39.65 -14.49
CA ALA A 942 13.63 39.42 -15.85
C ALA A 942 12.59 38.62 -16.64
N SER A 943 12.10 39.21 -17.76
CA SER A 943 11.05 38.63 -18.61
C SER A 943 11.55 37.35 -19.31
N GLY A 944 10.64 36.37 -19.44
CA GLY A 944 10.94 35.08 -20.08
C GLY A 944 11.97 34.24 -19.33
N THR A 945 12.08 34.40 -18.02
CA THR A 945 13.04 33.66 -17.19
C THR A 945 12.34 32.85 -16.08
N VAL A 946 13.12 32.10 -15.31
CA VAL A 946 12.65 31.38 -14.14
C VAL A 946 12.02 32.30 -13.08
N GLU A 947 12.35 33.59 -13.08
CA GLU A 947 11.81 34.55 -12.12
C GLU A 947 10.32 34.80 -12.28
N GLU A 948 9.82 34.89 -13.52
CA GLU A 948 8.38 34.96 -13.78
C GLU A 948 7.64 33.74 -13.27
N LYS A 949 8.22 32.57 -13.48
CA LYS A 949 7.61 31.32 -12.99
C LYS A 949 7.61 31.25 -11.44
N ILE A 950 8.64 31.80 -10.79
CA ILE A 950 8.70 31.92 -9.33
C ILE A 950 7.60 32.86 -8.84
N LEU A 951 7.33 33.97 -9.48
CA LEU A 951 6.23 34.87 -9.14
C LEU A 951 4.87 34.17 -9.25
N GLY A 952 4.63 33.41 -10.32
CA GLY A 952 3.44 32.61 -10.47
C GLY A 952 3.27 31.58 -9.34
N LEU A 953 4.36 30.97 -8.90
CA LEU A 953 4.40 30.05 -7.78
C LEU A 953 4.11 30.78 -6.45
N GLN A 954 4.70 31.96 -6.25
CA GLN A 954 4.47 32.79 -5.06
C GLN A 954 2.99 33.18 -4.94
N GLU A 955 2.36 33.60 -6.03
CA GLU A 955 0.95 33.98 -6.05
C GLU A 955 0.03 32.81 -5.72
N LYS A 956 0.32 31.63 -6.28
CA LYS A 956 -0.36 30.40 -5.93
C LYS A 956 -0.23 30.08 -4.45
N LYS A 957 0.98 30.23 -3.90
CA LYS A 957 1.25 30.01 -2.47
C LYS A 957 0.57 31.03 -1.57
N ARG A 958 0.50 32.30 -1.97
CA ARG A 958 -0.19 33.35 -1.21
C ARG A 958 -1.68 33.05 -1.12
N LYS A 959 -2.33 32.71 -2.24
CA LYS A 959 -3.74 32.30 -2.25
C LYS A 959 -3.99 31.07 -1.38
N LEU A 960 -3.08 30.11 -1.38
CA LEU A 960 -3.17 28.90 -0.54
C LEU A 960 -2.94 29.23 0.95
N ALA A 961 -2.02 30.14 1.28
CA ALA A 961 -1.76 30.56 2.67
C ALA A 961 -2.95 31.37 3.23
N GLU A 962 -3.56 32.23 2.43
CA GLU A 962 -4.77 32.96 2.77
C GLU A 962 -5.94 32.01 3.00
N ALA A 963 -6.07 30.99 2.16
CA ALA A 963 -7.06 29.94 2.30
C ALA A 963 -6.81 29.05 3.54
N ALA A 964 -5.58 28.74 3.92
CA ALA A 964 -5.26 27.88 5.07
C ALA A 964 -5.61 28.52 6.43
N ILE A 965 -5.56 29.83 6.48
CA ILE A 965 -5.99 30.61 7.65
C ILE A 965 -7.44 31.10 7.45
N GLY A 966 -7.88 31.18 6.20
CA GLY A 966 -9.20 31.63 5.74
C GLY A 966 -10.16 30.51 5.32
N ASP A 967 -9.89 29.64 4.37
CA ASP A 967 -10.78 28.54 3.91
C ASP A 967 -10.03 27.53 3.04
N ALA A 968 -9.39 26.53 3.55
CA ALA A 968 -8.76 25.38 2.91
C ALA A 968 -7.23 25.36 2.87
N GLY A 969 -6.67 24.57 3.77
CA GLY A 969 -5.22 24.34 3.85
C GLY A 969 -4.71 23.29 2.86
N GLN A 970 -3.90 23.73 1.90
CA GLN A 970 -2.99 22.82 1.20
C GLN A 970 -1.55 23.10 1.61
N ALA A 971 -0.76 22.04 1.73
CA ALA A 971 0.64 22.11 2.15
C ALA A 971 1.49 22.98 1.20
N LEU A 972 2.18 23.96 1.76
CA LEU A 972 2.96 24.99 1.06
C LEU A 972 4.39 24.56 0.67
N SER A 973 4.68 23.26 0.66
CA SER A 973 6.00 22.77 0.23
C SER A 973 6.13 22.81 -1.30
N ILE A 974 7.33 23.17 -1.78
CA ILE A 974 7.66 23.03 -3.20
C ILE A 974 7.61 21.55 -3.54
N THR A 975 6.70 21.17 -4.43
CA THR A 975 6.56 19.81 -4.90
C THR A 975 7.60 19.50 -5.97
N ARG A 976 7.82 18.22 -6.24
CA ARG A 976 8.66 17.79 -7.36
C ARG A 976 8.11 18.30 -8.68
N GLU A 977 6.80 18.38 -8.82
CA GLU A 977 6.11 18.88 -10.00
C GLU A 977 6.33 20.38 -10.19
N ASP A 978 6.32 21.17 -9.10
CA ASP A 978 6.67 22.59 -9.14
C ASP A 978 8.11 22.80 -9.65
N LEU A 979 9.06 21.97 -9.18
CA LEU A 979 10.46 22.03 -9.65
C LEU A 979 10.59 21.67 -11.13
N ILE A 980 9.86 20.68 -11.60
CA ILE A 980 9.83 20.30 -13.02
C ILE A 980 9.29 21.45 -13.87
N ASN A 981 8.18 22.07 -13.44
CA ASN A 981 7.55 23.19 -14.14
C ASN A 981 8.43 24.44 -14.18
N LEU A 982 9.23 24.67 -13.14
CA LEU A 982 10.21 25.78 -13.11
C LEU A 982 11.39 25.53 -14.06
N LEU A 983 11.81 24.28 -14.25
CA LEU A 983 12.93 23.93 -15.12
C LEU A 983 12.53 23.78 -16.60
N ARG A 984 11.29 23.45 -16.90
CA ARG A 984 10.73 23.47 -18.25
C ARG A 984 10.50 24.90 -18.74
#